data_c861bd2521baf472c343ebb21a3425ad
#
_entry.id   c861bd2521baf472c343ebb21a3425ad
#
_cell.length_a   1.000
_cell.length_b   1.000
_cell.length_c   1.000
_cell.angle_alpha   90.00
_cell.angle_beta   90.00
_cell.angle_gamma   90.00
#
_symmetry.space_group_name_H-M   'P 1'
#
loop_
_entity.id
_entity.type
_entity.pdbx_description
1 polymer ?
#
loop_
_entity_poly.entity_id
_entity_poly.type
_entity_poly.pdbx_seq_one_letter_code
_entity_poly.pdbx_strand_id
1 'polypeptide(L)'
;MPALLLLLAVLAAEVKSQEPQAVGRISGLVLDGATGSPLTRVLVLDEGSRVSAVTGADGRFEMEVPSGARRLRASVVGYALAPKEVMVAPGGVVEVTIPLAGGTGGYEESVTVTGGRFRSADPGAPAQQVLGSADIQNLRGVLADDPLRAVQVLPGVATGDDLRSEFSVRGSSFSHMHLGLEGFTTPYLLHAVRAVEDASSSGSIAMINSDVLQDVSLLSGGYVQRSGNRTGASVEFNVRAGSRDRPQLRAAVSGTSASVVAEGPLGPRAARRGSWLVSARQSYLDLLIDRLVEDQVQFGFSDAQVKLQYDVSPSQRADFTVLVGRSRLEEPAEELDVNDLHLGLNASAVGIGKWRWTMPRSVLTAGLLGGVNSFRNETLGGTDLDDGHERQFGVRLDASHQLRPALHVEGGAEVEMFWESRQRQRPTGSTFRLVNDYAGNATRSGTYAAARWSPVASLTLLPGVRFDHWTLTGQSAASPWVQAEWRVGSTSIRGATGVYQQFPHFEHVIGAWGTPDVERERAAHFDLAIEQARGRSARVQVTIYDREERDFLRRPGAETRVVNGRLVRGSTSARYETRLRGYARGVEFFMQRLEANGFSGWFSYAYGRNRYRDTVTNESFWADLDQRHTFNVYGLYRLSPRTSVSGKLRIGSNFPAPGYYTELDGRYYVGTTRNDLRIPSSARLDLRLNRTFTWSTRRLTLFAEVINVLDRENFRYHPPSINGQTFEARRLFEALLPVVPSAGLLFEF
;
A
#
# COMPACT_ATOMS: atom_id res chain seq x y z
N MET A 1 -18.18 57.66 47.90
CA MET A 1 -18.22 58.05 46.50
C MET A 1 -16.92 58.67 45.94
N PRO A 2 -15.70 58.30 46.41
CA PRO A 2 -14.49 58.69 45.67
C PRO A 2 -13.84 57.51 44.86
N ALA A 3 -14.32 56.26 45.04
CA ALA A 3 -13.71 55.11 44.34
C ALA A 3 -14.26 54.87 42.90
N LEU A 4 -15.37 55.51 42.52
CA LEU A 4 -15.96 55.33 41.19
C LEU A 4 -15.41 56.33 40.15
N LEU A 5 -14.75 57.39 40.60
CA LEU A 5 -14.10 58.40 39.74
C LEU A 5 -12.69 58.01 39.36
N LEU A 6 -12.04 57.11 40.09
CA LEU A 6 -10.69 56.58 39.75
C LEU A 6 -10.74 55.47 38.73
N LEU A 7 -11.87 54.75 38.59
CA LEU A 7 -12.03 53.68 37.60
C LEU A 7 -12.36 54.20 36.19
N LEU A 8 -12.90 55.43 36.09
CA LEU A 8 -13.19 56.08 34.81
C LEU A 8 -11.98 56.84 34.23
N ALA A 9 -10.97 57.17 35.04
CA ALA A 9 -9.74 57.81 34.61
C ALA A 9 -8.69 56.87 34.07
N VAL A 10 -8.81 55.55 34.32
CA VAL A 10 -7.87 54.52 33.80
C VAL A 10 -8.38 53.93 32.42
N LEU A 11 -9.62 54.22 32.06
CA LEU A 11 -10.19 53.82 30.75
C LEU A 11 -10.01 54.87 29.64
N ALA A 12 -9.39 56.00 29.92
CA ALA A 12 -9.04 57.01 28.91
C ALA A 12 -7.54 56.95 28.47
N ALA A 13 -6.91 55.77 28.59
CA ALA A 13 -5.57 55.53 28.05
C ALA A 13 -5.66 55.29 26.56
N GLU A 14 -5.29 56.31 25.80
CA GLU A 14 -4.72 56.29 24.44
C GLU A 14 -5.35 55.27 23.44
N VAL A 15 -6.43 55.70 22.79
CA VAL A 15 -6.64 55.34 21.40
C VAL A 15 -5.55 56.03 20.60
N LYS A 16 -4.39 55.39 20.45
CA LYS A 16 -3.45 55.72 19.38
C LYS A 16 -4.19 55.54 18.06
N SER A 17 -4.48 56.68 17.40
CA SER A 17 -4.90 56.67 16.00
C SER A 17 -3.80 55.93 15.23
N GLN A 18 -4.05 54.68 14.82
CA GLN A 18 -3.23 53.98 13.85
C GLN A 18 -3.29 54.84 12.58
N GLU A 19 -2.16 55.44 12.20
CA GLU A 19 -1.98 55.98 10.85
C GLU A 19 -2.43 54.89 9.85
N PRO A 20 -3.14 55.23 8.75
CA PRO A 20 -3.53 54.27 7.75
C PRO A 20 -2.27 53.59 7.21
N GLN A 21 -2.06 52.33 7.59
CA GLN A 21 -0.94 51.57 7.07
C GLN A 21 -1.12 51.48 5.55
N ALA A 22 -0.07 51.94 4.82
CA ALA A 22 -0.02 51.82 3.38
C ALA A 22 -0.24 50.34 2.97
N VAL A 23 -1.17 50.10 2.05
CA VAL A 23 -1.51 48.79 1.54
C VAL A 23 -0.68 48.45 0.29
N GLY A 24 -0.44 47.19 0.04
CA GLY A 24 0.09 46.68 -1.21
C GLY A 24 -0.71 45.43 -1.61
N ARG A 25 -0.48 44.94 -2.79
CA ARG A 25 -1.19 43.80 -3.37
C ARG A 25 -0.26 42.56 -3.49
N ILE A 26 -0.78 41.39 -3.14
CA ILE A 26 -0.16 40.12 -3.40
C ILE A 26 -0.98 39.40 -4.48
N SER A 27 -0.34 39.08 -5.60
CA SER A 27 -0.87 38.19 -6.64
C SER A 27 -0.11 36.87 -6.56
N GLY A 28 -0.81 35.73 -6.53
CA GLY A 28 -0.12 34.46 -6.34
C GLY A 28 -0.75 33.29 -7.09
N LEU A 29 0.05 32.23 -7.18
CA LEU A 29 -0.30 30.96 -7.78
C LEU A 29 -0.02 29.84 -6.77
N VAL A 30 -1.02 29.01 -6.47
CA VAL A 30 -0.85 27.84 -5.61
C VAL A 30 -0.82 26.60 -6.48
N LEU A 31 0.19 25.75 -6.29
CA LEU A 31 0.46 24.55 -7.06
C LEU A 31 0.52 23.30 -6.16
N ASP A 32 0.15 22.17 -6.69
CA ASP A 32 0.56 20.88 -6.15
C ASP A 32 2.06 20.72 -6.37
N GLY A 33 2.82 20.60 -5.30
CA GLY A 33 4.28 20.54 -5.32
C GLY A 33 4.84 19.28 -5.98
N ALA A 34 4.04 18.22 -6.08
CA ALA A 34 4.45 16.97 -6.73
C ALA A 34 4.19 16.99 -8.23
N THR A 35 3.07 17.60 -8.67
CA THR A 35 2.61 17.54 -10.07
C THR A 35 2.79 18.85 -10.81
N GLY A 36 3.01 19.96 -10.09
CA GLY A 36 3.01 21.33 -10.64
C GLY A 36 1.63 21.77 -11.15
N SER A 37 0.55 21.06 -10.83
CA SER A 37 -0.82 21.42 -11.22
C SER A 37 -1.35 22.55 -10.36
N PRO A 38 -2.10 23.51 -10.92
CA PRO A 38 -2.71 24.57 -10.13
C PRO A 38 -3.77 24.01 -9.17
N LEU A 39 -3.76 24.47 -7.93
CA LEU A 39 -4.70 24.07 -6.89
C LEU A 39 -5.80 25.10 -6.72
N THR A 40 -7.03 24.68 -6.97
CA THR A 40 -8.23 25.52 -6.79
C THR A 40 -8.78 25.41 -5.38
N ARG A 41 -9.52 26.45 -4.94
CA ARG A 41 -10.17 26.51 -3.62
C ARG A 41 -9.19 26.36 -2.44
N VAL A 42 -7.96 26.81 -2.60
CA VAL A 42 -7.00 26.94 -1.51
C VAL A 42 -7.26 28.23 -0.76
N LEU A 43 -7.40 28.16 0.55
CA LEU A 43 -7.47 29.34 1.40
C LEU A 43 -6.05 29.86 1.65
N VAL A 44 -5.76 31.07 1.18
CA VAL A 44 -4.52 31.79 1.48
C VAL A 44 -4.84 32.88 2.50
N LEU A 45 -4.18 32.87 3.64
CA LEU A 45 -4.41 33.78 4.77
C LEU A 45 -3.12 34.54 5.10
N ASP A 46 -3.17 35.86 5.20
CA ASP A 46 -2.12 36.65 5.87
C ASP A 46 -2.30 36.54 7.40
N GLU A 47 -1.30 35.97 8.09
CA GLU A 47 -1.37 35.76 9.54
C GLU A 47 -1.42 37.05 10.33
N GLY A 48 -0.84 38.13 9.80
CA GLY A 48 -0.75 39.43 10.47
C GLY A 48 -2.04 40.23 10.40
N SER A 49 -2.56 40.47 9.20
CA SER A 49 -3.80 41.27 8.97
C SER A 49 -5.06 40.42 9.01
N ARG A 50 -4.99 39.11 8.95
CA ARG A 50 -6.10 38.15 8.80
C ARG A 50 -6.88 38.31 7.50
N VAL A 51 -6.40 39.07 6.54
CA VAL A 51 -6.97 39.12 5.19
C VAL A 51 -6.76 37.73 4.53
N SER A 52 -7.77 37.30 3.79
CA SER A 52 -7.70 36.01 3.11
C SER A 52 -8.27 36.08 1.71
N ALA A 53 -7.73 35.21 0.83
CA ALA A 53 -8.23 34.98 -0.51
C ALA A 53 -8.37 33.47 -0.77
N VAL A 54 -9.17 33.10 -1.76
CA VAL A 54 -9.36 31.72 -2.18
C VAL A 54 -8.97 31.61 -3.64
N THR A 55 -8.12 30.60 -3.97
CA THR A 55 -7.66 30.40 -5.35
C THR A 55 -8.80 30.04 -6.30
N GLY A 56 -8.75 30.61 -7.50
CA GLY A 56 -9.63 30.30 -8.61
C GLY A 56 -9.35 28.94 -9.27
N ALA A 57 -10.02 28.67 -10.37
CA ALA A 57 -9.87 27.42 -11.13
C ALA A 57 -8.43 27.24 -11.71
N ASP A 58 -7.75 28.32 -11.95
CA ASP A 58 -6.37 28.39 -12.44
C ASP A 58 -5.30 28.38 -11.31
N GLY A 59 -5.75 28.22 -10.03
CA GLY A 59 -4.88 28.24 -8.86
C GLY A 59 -4.41 29.64 -8.45
N ARG A 60 -4.87 30.70 -9.10
CA ARG A 60 -4.48 32.08 -8.81
C ARG A 60 -5.32 32.70 -7.72
N PHE A 61 -4.69 33.62 -6.97
CA PHE A 61 -5.37 34.45 -5.95
C PHE A 61 -4.81 35.86 -5.98
N GLU A 62 -5.60 36.82 -5.52
CA GLU A 62 -5.17 38.19 -5.25
C GLU A 62 -5.69 38.64 -3.89
N MET A 63 -4.88 39.40 -3.16
CA MET A 63 -5.27 39.99 -1.87
C MET A 63 -4.54 41.29 -1.60
N GLU A 64 -5.22 42.22 -0.98
CA GLU A 64 -4.65 43.47 -0.49
C GLU A 64 -4.29 43.33 0.98
N VAL A 65 -3.03 43.62 1.32
CA VAL A 65 -2.50 43.51 2.68
C VAL A 65 -1.70 44.76 3.06
N PRO A 66 -1.58 45.08 4.34
CA PRO A 66 -0.67 46.14 4.79
C PRO A 66 0.78 45.92 4.31
N SER A 67 1.49 46.97 3.95
CA SER A 67 2.89 46.88 3.56
C SER A 67 3.80 46.34 4.70
N GLY A 68 4.95 45.82 4.33
CA GLY A 68 5.94 45.24 5.24
C GLY A 68 6.12 43.75 5.07
N ALA A 69 6.79 43.08 6.03
CA ALA A 69 6.98 41.66 6.05
C ALA A 69 5.63 40.98 6.37
N ARG A 70 5.17 40.08 5.47
CA ARG A 70 3.94 39.35 5.59
C ARG A 70 4.20 37.85 5.60
N ARG A 71 3.43 37.14 6.39
CA ARG A 71 3.48 35.67 6.46
C ARG A 71 2.15 35.09 5.99
N LEU A 72 2.16 34.60 4.77
CA LEU A 72 1.02 33.94 4.17
C LEU A 72 0.98 32.47 4.61
N ARG A 73 -0.23 31.94 4.73
CA ARG A 73 -0.47 30.50 4.93
C ARG A 73 -1.49 30.01 3.92
N ALA A 74 -1.05 29.07 3.08
CA ALA A 74 -1.95 28.35 2.21
C ALA A 74 -2.45 27.06 2.89
N SER A 75 -3.75 26.82 2.81
CA SER A 75 -4.41 25.66 3.44
C SER A 75 -5.52 25.12 2.57
N VAL A 76 -5.50 23.80 2.37
CA VAL A 76 -6.58 23.06 1.70
C VAL A 76 -6.57 21.61 2.18
N VAL A 77 -7.75 20.97 2.20
CA VAL A 77 -7.90 19.58 2.61
C VAL A 77 -7.04 18.66 1.75
N GLY A 78 -6.29 17.75 2.38
CA GLY A 78 -5.42 16.78 1.71
C GLY A 78 -4.02 17.29 1.41
N TYR A 79 -3.67 18.52 1.86
CA TYR A 79 -2.33 19.10 1.70
C TYR A 79 -1.79 19.63 3.01
N ALA A 80 -0.47 19.60 3.15
CA ALA A 80 0.22 20.20 4.28
C ALA A 80 0.02 21.73 4.31
N LEU A 81 0.05 22.29 5.50
CA LEU A 81 0.05 23.76 5.68
C LEU A 81 1.34 24.35 5.16
N ALA A 82 1.28 25.29 4.20
CA ALA A 82 2.45 25.96 3.65
C ALA A 82 2.51 27.42 4.09
N PRO A 83 3.41 27.80 5.00
CA PRO A 83 3.75 29.18 5.28
C PRO A 83 4.67 29.73 4.17
N LYS A 84 4.47 31.01 3.79
CA LYS A 84 5.31 31.72 2.84
C LYS A 84 5.53 33.15 3.33
N GLU A 85 6.77 33.56 3.48
CA GLU A 85 7.11 34.92 3.85
C GLU A 85 7.33 35.76 2.58
N VAL A 86 6.75 36.95 2.57
CA VAL A 86 6.85 37.91 1.46
C VAL A 86 7.02 39.32 2.01
N MET A 87 7.79 40.15 1.30
CA MET A 87 7.96 41.56 1.61
C MET A 87 7.07 42.38 0.65
N VAL A 88 6.11 43.13 1.18
CA VAL A 88 5.19 43.96 0.41
C VAL A 88 5.54 45.41 0.53
N ALA A 89 5.94 46.04 -0.58
CA ALA A 89 6.21 47.47 -0.61
C ALA A 89 4.90 48.27 -0.58
N PRO A 90 4.88 49.51 -0.03
CA PRO A 90 3.73 50.43 -0.10
C PRO A 90 3.27 50.66 -1.54
N GLY A 91 1.99 50.36 -1.85
CA GLY A 91 1.44 50.45 -3.21
C GLY A 91 2.00 49.45 -4.21
N GLY A 92 2.94 48.55 -3.78
CA GLY A 92 3.58 47.57 -4.63
C GLY A 92 2.73 46.32 -4.87
N VAL A 93 3.04 45.62 -5.96
CA VAL A 93 2.50 44.27 -6.26
C VAL A 93 3.60 43.24 -6.12
N VAL A 94 3.36 42.18 -5.34
CA VAL A 94 4.30 41.06 -5.16
C VAL A 94 3.68 39.81 -5.78
N GLU A 95 4.40 39.18 -6.69
CA GLU A 95 4.03 37.87 -7.21
C GLU A 95 4.65 36.74 -6.37
N VAL A 96 3.83 35.75 -6.02
CA VAL A 96 4.27 34.60 -5.19
C VAL A 96 3.74 33.28 -5.75
N THR A 97 4.61 32.28 -5.76
CA THR A 97 4.20 30.89 -6.02
C THR A 97 4.31 30.08 -4.73
N ILE A 98 3.24 29.36 -4.38
CA ILE A 98 3.14 28.56 -3.17
C ILE A 98 2.93 27.10 -3.59
N PRO A 99 3.95 26.24 -3.63
CA PRO A 99 3.77 24.82 -3.83
C PRO A 99 3.27 24.15 -2.53
N LEU A 100 2.19 23.35 -2.59
CA LEU A 100 1.69 22.56 -1.47
C LEU A 100 2.14 21.12 -1.59
N ALA A 101 2.69 20.56 -0.51
CA ALA A 101 2.97 19.14 -0.42
C ALA A 101 1.66 18.36 -0.18
N GLY A 102 1.39 17.34 -0.97
CA GLY A 102 0.28 16.42 -0.75
C GLY A 102 0.47 15.68 0.58
N GLY A 103 -0.62 15.46 1.31
CA GLY A 103 -0.61 14.83 2.62
C GLY A 103 -0.48 15.83 3.77
N THR A 104 0.05 15.35 4.89
CA THR A 104 0.12 16.11 6.15
C THR A 104 1.56 16.32 6.64
N GLY A 105 2.54 15.95 5.84
CA GLY A 105 3.97 16.22 6.12
C GLY A 105 4.30 17.70 6.16
N GLY A 106 5.42 18.03 6.76
CA GLY A 106 5.94 19.40 6.81
C GLY A 106 6.19 19.98 5.41
N TYR A 107 6.05 21.28 5.31
CA TYR A 107 6.43 22.05 4.12
C TYR A 107 7.94 21.95 3.91
N GLU A 108 8.38 21.43 2.78
CA GLU A 108 9.75 21.58 2.28
C GLU A 108 9.82 22.80 1.36
N GLU A 109 10.67 23.76 1.67
CA GLU A 109 10.82 24.99 0.90
C GLU A 109 11.40 24.75 -0.52
N SER A 110 11.96 23.56 -0.75
CA SER A 110 12.52 23.12 -2.03
C SER A 110 11.69 22.00 -2.67
N VAL A 111 10.41 22.22 -2.94
CA VAL A 111 9.69 21.34 -3.85
C VAL A 111 10.19 21.63 -5.27
N THR A 112 11.15 20.84 -5.73
CA THR A 112 11.59 20.89 -7.13
C THR A 112 10.46 20.30 -7.98
N VAL A 113 9.75 21.15 -8.71
CA VAL A 113 8.80 20.73 -9.72
C VAL A 113 9.59 20.07 -10.85
N THR A 114 9.80 18.76 -10.73
CA THR A 114 10.33 17.97 -11.85
C THR A 114 9.26 17.86 -12.92
N GLY A 115 9.63 18.13 -14.17
CA GLY A 115 8.73 18.35 -15.31
C GLY A 115 7.82 17.19 -15.76
N GLY A 116 7.59 16.19 -14.92
CA GLY A 116 6.63 15.09 -15.16
C GLY A 116 5.49 15.13 -14.15
N ARG A 117 4.30 15.56 -14.59
CA ARG A 117 3.12 15.74 -13.72
C ARG A 117 2.52 14.45 -13.18
N PHE A 118 2.77 13.36 -13.87
CA PHE A 118 2.38 12.01 -13.44
C PHE A 118 3.65 11.33 -12.95
N ARG A 119 3.71 11.02 -11.66
CA ARG A 119 4.86 10.34 -11.07
C ARG A 119 5.01 8.96 -11.69
N SER A 120 6.18 8.64 -12.20
CA SER A 120 6.61 7.29 -12.50
C SER A 120 7.94 7.07 -11.79
N ALA A 121 8.01 6.13 -10.87
CA ALA A 121 9.27 5.74 -10.23
C ALA A 121 10.17 5.01 -11.24
N ASP A 122 9.56 4.34 -12.21
CA ASP A 122 10.22 3.70 -13.34
C ASP A 122 9.55 4.14 -14.65
N PRO A 123 10.12 5.13 -15.36
CA PRO A 123 9.51 5.68 -16.58
C PRO A 123 9.24 4.68 -17.68
N GLY A 124 9.96 3.54 -17.69
CA GLY A 124 9.80 2.50 -18.68
C GLY A 124 8.73 1.46 -18.36
N ALA A 125 8.23 1.38 -17.13
CA ALA A 125 7.27 0.35 -16.75
C ALA A 125 5.87 0.61 -17.34
N PRO A 126 5.31 -0.30 -18.16
CA PRO A 126 4.00 -0.12 -18.78
C PRO A 126 2.85 -0.05 -17.80
N ALA A 127 2.97 -0.77 -16.68
CA ALA A 127 1.89 -1.01 -15.72
C ALA A 127 2.28 -0.57 -14.30
N GLN A 128 2.82 0.64 -14.16
CA GLN A 128 3.11 1.23 -12.87
C GLN A 128 2.04 2.24 -12.48
N GLN A 129 1.56 2.14 -11.22
CA GLN A 129 0.72 3.13 -10.57
C GLN A 129 1.38 3.60 -9.28
N VAL A 130 1.37 4.90 -9.04
CA VAL A 130 1.94 5.51 -7.82
C VAL A 130 0.86 6.30 -7.13
N LEU A 131 0.57 5.95 -5.88
CA LEU A 131 -0.28 6.71 -4.97
C LEU A 131 0.59 7.60 -4.11
N GLY A 132 0.44 8.90 -4.23
CA GLY A 132 1.12 9.86 -3.35
C GLY A 132 0.47 9.95 -1.98
N SER A 133 1.14 10.61 -1.03
CA SER A 133 0.64 10.76 0.34
C SER A 133 -0.79 11.32 0.41
N ALA A 134 -1.16 12.29 -0.46
CA ALA A 134 -2.51 12.82 -0.52
C ALA A 134 -3.55 11.79 -0.96
N ASP A 135 -3.22 10.97 -1.97
CA ASP A 135 -4.11 9.90 -2.44
C ASP A 135 -4.33 8.85 -1.37
N ILE A 136 -3.24 8.40 -0.73
CA ILE A 136 -3.28 7.42 0.35
C ILE A 136 -4.18 7.91 1.50
N GLN A 137 -4.02 9.15 1.92
CA GLN A 137 -4.81 9.72 3.02
C GLN A 137 -6.28 9.93 2.67
N ASN A 138 -6.60 10.28 1.43
CA ASN A 138 -7.97 10.44 0.97
C ASN A 138 -8.68 9.09 0.73
N LEU A 139 -7.91 8.03 0.48
CA LEU A 139 -8.39 6.65 0.30
C LEU A 139 -8.48 5.84 1.59
N ARG A 140 -8.09 6.43 2.72
CA ARG A 140 -8.23 5.78 4.02
C ARG A 140 -9.63 5.21 4.16
N GLY A 141 -9.72 3.97 4.54
CA GLY A 141 -10.99 3.35 4.90
C GLY A 141 -11.19 3.33 6.41
N VAL A 142 -12.41 3.10 6.85
CA VAL A 142 -12.78 2.91 8.26
C VAL A 142 -11.93 1.82 8.92
N LEU A 143 -11.58 0.77 8.16
CA LEU A 143 -10.86 -0.37 8.71
C LEU A 143 -9.36 -0.05 8.77
N ALA A 144 -8.94 0.42 9.94
CA ALA A 144 -7.58 0.42 10.45
C ALA A 144 -6.55 1.31 9.72
N ASP A 145 -6.95 2.30 8.93
CA ASP A 145 -6.02 3.21 8.24
C ASP A 145 -4.88 2.47 7.49
N ASP A 146 -5.27 1.50 6.66
CA ASP A 146 -4.37 0.57 6.00
C ASP A 146 -4.01 1.03 4.57
N PRO A 147 -2.73 1.28 4.25
CA PRO A 147 -2.31 1.71 2.93
C PRO A 147 -2.52 0.66 1.82
N LEU A 148 -2.57 -0.64 2.15
CA LEU A 148 -2.88 -1.69 1.18
C LEU A 148 -4.30 -1.54 0.61
N ARG A 149 -5.24 -1.02 1.41
CA ARG A 149 -6.61 -0.74 0.94
C ARG A 149 -6.67 0.37 -0.09
N ALA A 150 -5.72 1.30 -0.08
CA ALA A 150 -5.59 2.30 -1.12
C ALA A 150 -5.11 1.66 -2.44
N VAL A 151 -4.29 0.61 -2.40
CA VAL A 151 -3.85 -0.13 -3.58
C VAL A 151 -5.00 -0.91 -4.22
N GLN A 152 -5.97 -1.39 -3.45
CA GLN A 152 -7.10 -2.21 -3.91
C GLN A 152 -8.03 -1.52 -4.94
N VAL A 153 -7.93 -0.20 -5.15
CA VAL A 153 -8.73 0.53 -6.17
C VAL A 153 -7.96 0.82 -7.45
N LEU A 154 -6.75 0.30 -7.58
CA LEU A 154 -5.92 0.43 -8.78
C LEU A 154 -6.32 -0.59 -9.87
N PRO A 155 -5.95 -0.34 -11.16
CA PRO A 155 -6.27 -1.25 -12.24
C PRO A 155 -5.69 -2.66 -12.02
N GLY A 156 -6.45 -3.68 -12.40
CA GLY A 156 -6.02 -5.07 -12.32
C GLY A 156 -5.89 -5.64 -10.91
N VAL A 157 -6.25 -4.86 -9.88
CA VAL A 157 -6.30 -5.30 -8.49
C VAL A 157 -7.69 -5.80 -8.15
N ALA A 158 -7.77 -6.98 -7.54
CA ALA A 158 -9.00 -7.61 -7.11
C ALA A 158 -8.88 -8.09 -5.66
N THR A 159 -9.95 -7.92 -4.88
CA THR A 159 -10.04 -8.38 -3.50
C THR A 159 -11.39 -9.01 -3.25
N GLY A 160 -11.40 -10.07 -2.48
CA GLY A 160 -12.60 -10.82 -2.08
C GLY A 160 -12.86 -10.79 -0.57
N ASP A 161 -12.16 -9.93 0.18
CA ASP A 161 -12.26 -9.87 1.63
C ASP A 161 -12.28 -8.42 2.13
N ASP A 162 -13.12 -8.11 3.11
CA ASP A 162 -13.21 -6.80 3.73
C ASP A 162 -12.41 -6.70 5.03
N LEU A 163 -12.07 -7.82 5.66
CA LEU A 163 -11.30 -7.85 6.91
C LEU A 163 -9.81 -7.99 6.66
N ARG A 164 -9.42 -8.69 5.59
CA ARG A 164 -8.03 -8.88 5.18
C ARG A 164 -7.64 -7.85 4.14
N SER A 165 -6.42 -7.36 4.22
CA SER A 165 -5.87 -6.41 3.25
C SER A 165 -5.23 -7.07 2.05
N GLU A 166 -5.21 -8.38 2.01
CA GLU A 166 -4.75 -9.16 0.87
C GLU A 166 -5.56 -8.86 -0.39
N PHE A 167 -4.90 -8.91 -1.51
CA PHE A 167 -5.50 -8.72 -2.82
C PHE A 167 -4.72 -9.50 -3.87
N SER A 168 -5.31 -9.67 -5.01
CA SER A 168 -4.64 -10.22 -6.19
C SER A 168 -4.36 -9.12 -7.21
N VAL A 169 -3.30 -9.28 -8.00
CA VAL A 169 -2.98 -8.42 -9.13
C VAL A 169 -2.95 -9.26 -10.38
N ARG A 170 -3.86 -8.99 -11.31
CA ARG A 170 -3.98 -9.77 -12.55
C ARG A 170 -4.10 -11.27 -12.28
N GLY A 171 -4.82 -11.64 -11.19
CA GLY A 171 -5.00 -13.02 -10.76
C GLY A 171 -3.80 -13.69 -10.09
N SER A 172 -2.69 -12.99 -9.88
CA SER A 172 -1.59 -13.50 -9.05
C SER A 172 -1.96 -13.43 -7.58
N SER A 173 -1.67 -14.49 -6.82
CA SER A 173 -1.91 -14.50 -5.38
C SER A 173 -0.99 -13.53 -4.64
N PHE A 174 -1.39 -13.16 -3.42
CA PHE A 174 -0.60 -12.27 -2.57
C PHE A 174 0.78 -12.86 -2.23
N SER A 175 0.89 -14.17 -2.12
CA SER A 175 2.16 -14.90 -1.89
C SER A 175 3.16 -14.81 -3.06
N HIS A 176 2.70 -14.48 -4.27
CA HIS A 176 3.56 -14.27 -5.44
C HIS A 176 3.97 -12.80 -5.63
N MET A 177 3.55 -11.92 -4.70
CA MET A 177 3.89 -10.51 -4.74
C MET A 177 5.09 -10.20 -3.86
N HIS A 178 5.75 -9.13 -4.22
CA HIS A 178 6.80 -8.51 -3.43
C HIS A 178 6.21 -7.37 -2.59
N LEU A 179 6.44 -7.41 -1.30
CA LEU A 179 6.20 -6.27 -0.42
C LEU A 179 7.55 -5.67 -0.05
N GLY A 180 7.78 -4.44 -0.51
CA GLY A 180 9.01 -3.70 -0.28
C GLY A 180 8.82 -2.53 0.67
N LEU A 181 9.78 -2.31 1.55
CA LEU A 181 9.89 -1.11 2.37
C LEU A 181 11.25 -0.47 2.12
N GLU A 182 11.25 0.79 1.66
CA GLU A 182 12.50 1.53 1.45
C GLU A 182 13.49 0.81 0.51
N GLY A 183 12.99 -0.01 -0.44
CA GLY A 183 13.77 -0.77 -1.41
C GLY A 183 14.25 -2.15 -0.96
N PHE A 184 13.87 -2.60 0.23
CA PHE A 184 14.12 -3.95 0.72
C PHE A 184 12.85 -4.78 0.74
N THR A 185 12.96 -6.06 0.39
CA THR A 185 11.88 -7.04 0.48
C THR A 185 11.83 -7.63 1.88
N THR A 186 10.66 -7.65 2.50
CA THR A 186 10.43 -8.39 3.73
C THR A 186 8.96 -8.78 3.87
N PRO A 187 8.65 -10.00 4.33
CA PRO A 187 7.28 -10.43 4.60
C PRO A 187 6.72 -9.86 5.93
N TYR A 188 7.55 -9.25 6.77
CA TYR A 188 7.19 -8.84 8.13
C TYR A 188 6.57 -7.44 8.21
N LEU A 189 5.84 -7.03 7.18
CA LEU A 189 5.18 -5.72 7.10
C LEU A 189 3.68 -5.78 7.44
N LEU A 190 3.20 -6.94 7.88
CA LEU A 190 1.79 -7.19 8.10
C LEU A 190 1.50 -7.61 9.54
N HIS A 191 0.43 -7.07 10.09
CA HIS A 191 -0.26 -7.67 11.21
C HIS A 191 -0.95 -8.93 10.71
N ALA A 192 -0.44 -10.06 11.09
CA ALA A 192 -0.95 -11.36 10.68
C ALA A 192 -1.33 -12.18 11.91
N VAL A 193 -2.40 -12.95 11.79
CA VAL A 193 -2.63 -14.11 12.64
C VAL A 193 -2.72 -15.30 11.72
N ARG A 194 -1.84 -16.27 11.90
CA ARG A 194 -1.77 -17.41 11.00
C ARG A 194 -2.95 -18.34 11.26
N ALA A 195 -3.75 -18.60 10.24
CA ALA A 195 -4.79 -19.62 10.31
C ALA A 195 -4.16 -21.00 10.53
N VAL A 196 -4.79 -21.82 11.35
CA VAL A 196 -4.30 -23.18 11.68
C VAL A 196 -4.26 -24.09 10.43
N GLU A 197 -5.01 -23.76 9.41
CA GLU A 197 -5.20 -24.61 8.22
C GLU A 197 -4.34 -24.21 7.02
N ASP A 198 -3.87 -22.97 6.94
CA ASP A 198 -3.09 -22.48 5.80
C ASP A 198 -1.91 -21.59 6.24
N ALA A 199 -0.73 -21.95 5.76
CA ALA A 199 0.50 -21.24 6.06
C ALA A 199 0.62 -19.86 5.40
N SER A 200 -0.11 -19.62 4.33
CA SER A 200 0.11 -18.47 3.44
C SER A 200 -0.95 -17.38 3.52
N SER A 201 -2.06 -17.60 4.21
CA SER A 201 -3.29 -16.79 4.06
C SER A 201 -3.63 -15.85 5.21
N SER A 202 -2.64 -15.37 5.94
CA SER A 202 -2.93 -14.71 7.21
C SER A 202 -2.57 -13.22 7.30
N GLY A 203 -2.20 -12.59 6.21
CA GLY A 203 -1.92 -11.15 6.19
C GLY A 203 -3.22 -10.34 6.31
N SER A 204 -3.43 -9.69 7.43
CA SER A 204 -4.69 -8.98 7.68
C SER A 204 -4.59 -7.48 7.45
N ILE A 205 -3.56 -6.79 7.94
CA ILE A 205 -3.45 -5.32 7.92
C ILE A 205 -1.98 -4.91 7.82
N ALA A 206 -1.65 -3.86 7.05
CA ALA A 206 -0.29 -3.35 7.03
C ALA A 206 0.13 -2.74 8.38
N MET A 207 1.34 -3.06 8.83
CA MET A 207 1.95 -2.47 10.01
C MET A 207 2.36 -1.00 9.79
N ILE A 208 2.31 -0.52 8.56
CA ILE A 208 2.74 0.82 8.19
C ILE A 208 1.57 1.79 8.32
N ASN A 209 1.76 2.84 9.12
CA ASN A 209 0.78 3.93 9.22
C ASN A 209 0.76 4.74 7.91
N SER A 210 -0.42 4.95 7.33
CA SER A 210 -0.59 5.76 6.11
C SER A 210 -0.07 7.19 6.23
N ASP A 211 -0.04 7.76 7.45
CA ASP A 211 0.40 9.13 7.71
C ASP A 211 1.89 9.36 7.54
N VAL A 212 2.68 8.29 7.57
CA VAL A 212 4.13 8.39 7.42
C VAL A 212 4.60 8.02 6.02
N LEU A 213 3.69 7.66 5.11
CA LEU A 213 4.05 7.31 3.74
C LEU A 213 4.24 8.54 2.86
N GLN A 214 5.30 8.55 2.09
CA GLN A 214 5.52 9.46 0.98
C GLN A 214 4.73 9.02 -0.24
N ASP A 215 4.85 7.75 -0.59
CA ASP A 215 4.13 7.12 -1.68
C ASP A 215 4.06 5.60 -1.51
N VAL A 216 3.11 4.99 -2.22
CA VAL A 216 3.04 3.55 -2.47
C VAL A 216 3.01 3.34 -3.96
N SER A 217 3.89 2.51 -4.48
CA SER A 217 3.89 2.16 -5.89
C SER A 217 3.51 0.69 -6.11
N LEU A 218 2.59 0.46 -7.06
CA LEU A 218 2.21 -0.84 -7.56
C LEU A 218 2.82 -1.04 -8.94
N LEU A 219 3.56 -2.13 -9.12
CA LEU A 219 4.10 -2.61 -10.38
C LEU A 219 3.40 -3.92 -10.73
N SER A 220 2.45 -3.87 -11.67
CA SER A 220 1.60 -5.02 -11.99
C SER A 220 2.25 -6.03 -12.94
N GLY A 221 3.27 -5.63 -13.70
CA GLY A 221 4.02 -6.47 -14.64
C GLY A 221 5.10 -5.69 -15.37
N GLY A 222 5.99 -6.39 -16.10
CA GLY A 222 7.02 -5.79 -16.93
C GLY A 222 8.01 -4.88 -16.21
N TYR A 223 8.21 -5.04 -14.91
CA TYR A 223 9.05 -4.17 -14.07
C TYR A 223 10.53 -4.59 -14.10
N VAL A 224 11.41 -3.63 -13.77
CA VAL A 224 12.85 -3.90 -13.56
C VAL A 224 13.08 -4.80 -12.37
N GLN A 225 14.09 -5.66 -12.46
CA GLN A 225 14.36 -6.66 -11.43
C GLN A 225 15.54 -6.28 -10.53
N ARG A 226 15.45 -5.10 -9.90
CA ARG A 226 16.41 -4.71 -8.85
C ARG A 226 16.29 -5.61 -7.61
N SER A 227 15.10 -6.12 -7.34
CA SER A 227 14.82 -7.15 -6.35
C SER A 227 14.24 -8.37 -7.05
N GLY A 228 14.61 -9.57 -6.64
CA GLY A 228 14.16 -10.83 -7.24
C GLY A 228 13.03 -11.50 -6.46
N ASN A 229 12.89 -12.81 -6.67
CA ASN A 229 12.05 -13.74 -5.91
C ASN A 229 10.56 -13.41 -5.90
N ARG A 230 9.98 -13.14 -7.09
CA ARG A 230 8.55 -12.93 -7.28
C ARG A 230 8.15 -13.25 -8.71
N THR A 231 6.95 -13.76 -8.89
CA THR A 231 6.36 -14.04 -10.21
C THR A 231 5.16 -13.16 -10.52
N GLY A 232 4.58 -12.50 -9.54
CA GLY A 232 3.42 -11.62 -9.66
C GLY A 232 3.78 -10.14 -9.71
N ALA A 233 3.18 -9.35 -8.84
CA ALA A 233 3.35 -7.90 -8.76
C ALA A 233 4.39 -7.48 -7.70
N SER A 234 4.67 -6.18 -7.63
CA SER A 234 5.46 -5.57 -6.57
C SER A 234 4.72 -4.38 -5.98
N VAL A 235 4.68 -4.31 -4.66
CA VAL A 235 4.18 -3.14 -3.89
C VAL A 235 5.34 -2.59 -3.08
N GLU A 236 5.70 -1.34 -3.34
CA GLU A 236 6.79 -0.65 -2.65
C GLU A 236 6.26 0.48 -1.80
N PHE A 237 6.63 0.49 -0.52
CA PHE A 237 6.32 1.53 0.44
C PHE A 237 7.52 2.43 0.66
N ASN A 238 7.37 3.72 0.44
CA ASN A 238 8.38 4.72 0.75
C ASN A 238 7.90 5.59 1.91
N VAL A 239 8.66 5.61 2.99
CA VAL A 239 8.38 6.44 4.17
C VAL A 239 8.91 7.85 3.94
N ARG A 240 8.12 8.87 4.24
CA ARG A 240 8.55 10.26 4.13
C ARG A 240 9.59 10.63 5.18
N ALA A 241 10.37 11.63 4.90
CA ALA A 241 11.23 12.26 5.91
C ALA A 241 10.37 13.02 6.93
N GLY A 242 10.90 13.23 8.12
CA GLY A 242 10.33 14.17 9.10
C GLY A 242 10.57 15.63 8.71
N SER A 243 9.91 16.54 9.39
CA SER A 243 10.07 18.00 9.19
C SER A 243 11.50 18.46 9.54
N ARG A 244 12.10 19.26 8.65
CA ARG A 244 13.40 19.91 8.90
C ARG A 244 13.26 21.33 9.47
N ASP A 245 12.05 21.91 9.45
CA ASP A 245 11.84 23.29 9.82
C ASP A 245 11.49 23.48 11.28
N ARG A 246 10.51 22.72 11.75
CA ARG A 246 9.98 22.82 13.11
C ARG A 246 9.41 21.48 13.58
N PRO A 247 9.34 21.26 14.89
CA PRO A 247 8.57 20.13 15.40
C PRO A 247 7.09 20.24 14.98
N GLN A 248 6.50 19.09 14.65
CA GLN A 248 5.10 18.97 14.28
C GLN A 248 4.53 17.77 15.00
N LEU A 249 3.26 17.84 15.36
CA LEU A 249 2.50 16.77 15.96
C LEU A 249 1.19 16.59 15.19
N ARG A 250 0.86 15.35 14.92
CA ARG A 250 -0.40 14.94 14.36
C ARG A 250 -0.99 13.84 15.22
N ALA A 251 -2.26 13.95 15.56
CA ALA A 251 -3.03 12.93 16.24
C ALA A 251 -4.30 12.65 15.47
N ALA A 252 -4.62 11.38 15.26
CA ALA A 252 -5.84 10.95 14.60
C ALA A 252 -6.57 9.93 15.46
N VAL A 253 -7.88 10.01 15.45
CA VAL A 253 -8.79 9.04 16.06
C VAL A 253 -9.88 8.73 15.05
N SER A 254 -10.11 7.47 14.75
CA SER A 254 -11.15 6.97 13.85
C SER A 254 -12.08 6.02 14.59
N GLY A 255 -13.06 5.43 13.92
CA GLY A 255 -13.92 4.39 14.50
C GLY A 255 -13.18 3.10 14.91
N THR A 256 -11.95 2.88 14.43
CA THR A 256 -11.23 1.59 14.59
C THR A 256 -9.82 1.71 15.16
N SER A 257 -9.23 2.90 15.15
CA SER A 257 -7.85 3.09 15.61
C SER A 257 -7.57 4.52 16.04
N ALA A 258 -6.58 4.68 16.91
CA ALA A 258 -5.95 5.95 17.23
C ALA A 258 -4.48 5.93 16.81
N SER A 259 -3.97 7.06 16.30
CA SER A 259 -2.57 7.20 15.94
C SER A 259 -2.01 8.56 16.29
N VAL A 260 -0.70 8.60 16.50
CA VAL A 260 0.06 9.83 16.72
C VAL A 260 1.30 9.80 15.85
N VAL A 261 1.62 10.92 15.21
CA VAL A 261 2.87 11.13 14.48
C VAL A 261 3.52 12.40 15.00
N ALA A 262 4.74 12.29 15.48
CA ALA A 262 5.58 13.40 15.90
C ALA A 262 6.82 13.46 15.02
N GLU A 263 7.24 14.66 14.64
CA GLU A 263 8.41 14.84 13.78
C GLU A 263 9.10 16.17 14.04
N GLY A 264 10.34 16.27 13.61
CA GLY A 264 11.08 17.51 13.77
C GLY A 264 12.50 17.46 13.22
N PRO A 265 13.22 18.62 13.25
CA PRO A 265 14.58 18.71 12.77
C PRO A 265 15.58 18.03 13.72
N LEU A 266 16.64 17.48 13.13
CA LEU A 266 17.85 17.05 13.83
C LEU A 266 18.94 18.14 13.75
N GLY A 267 19.49 18.50 14.91
CA GLY A 267 20.54 19.50 15.03
C GLY A 267 20.05 20.92 15.38
N PRO A 268 20.96 21.84 15.73
CA PRO A 268 20.62 23.20 16.09
C PRO A 268 20.10 24.00 14.88
N ARG A 269 19.33 25.05 15.13
CA ARG A 269 18.69 25.88 14.08
C ARG A 269 19.61 26.35 12.95
N ALA A 270 20.90 26.60 13.26
CA ALA A 270 21.89 27.05 12.28
C ALA A 270 22.49 25.93 11.40
N ALA A 271 22.27 24.64 11.76
CA ALA A 271 22.86 23.48 11.08
C ALA A 271 21.93 22.30 11.09
N ARG A 272 20.70 22.48 10.57
CA ARG A 272 19.70 21.41 10.46
C ARG A 272 20.07 20.43 9.36
N ARG A 273 20.83 19.41 9.71
CA ARG A 273 21.32 18.40 8.76
C ARG A 273 20.41 17.19 8.63
N GLY A 274 19.30 17.14 9.35
CA GLY A 274 18.43 15.97 9.32
C GLY A 274 17.07 16.20 9.92
N SER A 275 16.29 15.14 9.94
CA SER A 275 14.96 15.10 10.54
C SER A 275 14.70 13.75 11.21
N TRP A 276 13.79 13.76 12.15
CA TRP A 276 13.24 12.58 12.80
C TRP A 276 11.73 12.54 12.63
N LEU A 277 11.19 11.35 12.58
CA LEU A 277 9.78 11.07 12.54
C LEU A 277 9.51 9.85 13.43
N VAL A 278 8.49 9.92 14.29
CA VAL A 278 8.02 8.83 15.14
C VAL A 278 6.52 8.71 14.95
N SER A 279 6.03 7.50 14.76
CA SER A 279 4.61 7.20 14.68
C SER A 279 4.27 6.06 15.65
N ALA A 280 3.10 6.14 16.26
CA ALA A 280 2.50 5.03 16.99
C ALA A 280 1.02 4.92 16.63
N ARG A 281 0.51 3.68 16.52
CA ARG A 281 -0.89 3.39 16.23
C ARG A 281 -1.37 2.26 17.11
N GLN A 282 -2.60 2.39 17.63
CA GLN A 282 -3.32 1.38 18.40
C GLN A 282 -4.69 1.16 17.78
N SER A 283 -5.01 -0.08 17.46
CA SER A 283 -6.34 -0.49 17.03
C SER A 283 -7.24 -0.77 18.26
N TYR A 284 -8.51 -0.50 18.09
CA TYR A 284 -9.63 -0.97 18.91
C TYR A 284 -10.76 -1.49 18.01
N LEU A 285 -10.34 -2.18 16.95
CA LEU A 285 -11.24 -2.79 15.94
C LEU A 285 -12.15 -3.85 16.57
N ASP A 286 -11.70 -4.54 17.61
CA ASP A 286 -12.44 -5.45 18.49
C ASP A 286 -13.76 -4.83 18.97
N LEU A 287 -13.75 -3.58 19.46
CA LEU A 287 -14.96 -2.89 19.93
C LEU A 287 -16.00 -2.64 18.83
N LEU A 288 -15.59 -2.62 17.56
CA LEU A 288 -16.48 -2.43 16.43
C LEU A 288 -17.01 -3.78 15.91
N ILE A 289 -16.15 -4.77 15.81
CA ILE A 289 -16.50 -6.10 15.31
C ILE A 289 -17.53 -6.76 16.20
N ASP A 290 -17.38 -6.69 17.50
CA ASP A 290 -18.34 -7.23 18.50
C ASP A 290 -19.80 -6.75 18.29
N ARG A 291 -19.99 -5.62 17.60
CA ARG A 291 -21.32 -5.04 17.34
C ARG A 291 -21.86 -5.29 15.97
N LEU A 292 -21.04 -5.75 15.03
CA LEU A 292 -21.38 -5.82 13.60
C LEU A 292 -21.38 -7.23 13.02
N VAL A 293 -20.70 -8.17 13.69
CA VAL A 293 -20.52 -9.55 13.22
C VAL A 293 -21.01 -10.48 14.34
N GLU A 294 -21.87 -11.41 14.01
CA GLU A 294 -22.47 -12.37 14.99
C GLU A 294 -21.42 -13.35 15.55
N ASP A 295 -20.37 -13.70 14.78
CA ASP A 295 -19.24 -14.52 15.23
C ASP A 295 -18.14 -13.58 15.75
N GLN A 296 -18.03 -13.46 17.07
CA GLN A 296 -17.27 -12.45 17.82
C GLN A 296 -15.75 -12.67 17.81
N VAL A 297 -15.10 -12.74 16.65
CA VAL A 297 -13.64 -12.78 16.56
C VAL A 297 -13.06 -11.41 16.89
N GLN A 298 -12.37 -11.27 18.02
CA GLN A 298 -11.71 -10.04 18.43
C GLN A 298 -10.32 -9.95 17.79
N PHE A 299 -10.09 -8.95 16.93
CA PHE A 299 -8.79 -8.69 16.35
C PHE A 299 -8.29 -7.30 16.71
N GLY A 300 -7.17 -7.24 17.42
CA GLY A 300 -6.50 -6.01 17.81
C GLY A 300 -5.04 -5.97 17.38
N PHE A 301 -4.50 -4.78 17.15
CA PHE A 301 -3.09 -4.59 16.84
C PHE A 301 -2.54 -3.26 17.37
N SER A 302 -1.22 -3.21 17.51
CA SER A 302 -0.48 -1.97 17.74
C SER A 302 0.82 -1.98 16.95
N ASP A 303 1.21 -0.81 16.47
CA ASP A 303 2.48 -0.61 15.77
C ASP A 303 3.14 0.72 16.12
N ALA A 304 4.45 0.75 15.92
CA ALA A 304 5.24 1.97 16.02
C ALA A 304 6.31 2.00 14.95
N GLN A 305 6.61 3.19 14.47
CA GLN A 305 7.59 3.41 13.42
C GLN A 305 8.46 4.62 13.76
N VAL A 306 9.76 4.50 13.47
CA VAL A 306 10.75 5.56 13.60
C VAL A 306 11.48 5.72 12.29
N LYS A 307 11.64 6.94 11.79
CA LYS A 307 12.56 7.26 10.70
C LYS A 307 13.48 8.40 11.09
N LEU A 308 14.76 8.17 10.89
CA LEU A 308 15.80 9.17 11.03
C LEU A 308 16.45 9.40 9.67
N GLN A 309 16.64 10.64 9.27
CA GLN A 309 17.36 11.02 8.07
C GLN A 309 18.41 12.05 8.44
N TYR A 310 19.66 11.86 7.99
CA TYR A 310 20.77 12.75 8.30
C TYR A 310 21.69 12.95 7.11
N ASP A 311 21.92 14.22 6.72
CA ASP A 311 22.89 14.59 5.70
C ASP A 311 24.28 14.67 6.34
N VAL A 312 25.07 13.60 6.19
CA VAL A 312 26.45 13.48 6.70
C VAL A 312 27.33 14.55 6.04
N SER A 313 27.11 14.78 4.74
CA SER A 313 27.69 15.84 3.94
C SER A 313 26.72 16.29 2.84
N PRO A 314 27.01 17.34 2.05
CA PRO A 314 26.16 17.70 0.91
C PRO A 314 25.98 16.60 -0.13
N SER A 315 26.87 15.62 -0.18
CA SER A 315 26.84 14.49 -1.11
C SER A 315 26.50 13.15 -0.45
N GLN A 316 26.36 13.09 0.87
CA GLN A 316 26.16 11.83 1.60
C GLN A 316 24.99 11.95 2.57
N ARG A 317 24.10 10.96 2.52
CA ARG A 317 22.92 10.85 3.38
C ARG A 317 22.84 9.47 4.02
N ALA A 318 22.51 9.46 5.29
CA ALA A 318 22.15 8.27 6.04
C ALA A 318 20.66 8.30 6.40
N ASP A 319 19.98 7.20 6.16
CA ASP A 319 18.57 6.98 6.52
C ASP A 319 18.48 5.75 7.43
N PHE A 320 17.67 5.82 8.46
CA PHE A 320 17.39 4.70 9.34
C PHE A 320 15.88 4.62 9.59
N THR A 321 15.30 3.45 9.35
CA THR A 321 13.85 3.19 9.54
C THR A 321 13.68 1.96 10.39
N VAL A 322 12.86 2.04 11.43
CA VAL A 322 12.45 0.91 12.27
C VAL A 322 10.94 0.86 12.28
N LEU A 323 10.39 -0.33 12.14
CA LEU A 323 8.98 -0.64 12.24
C LEU A 323 8.83 -1.81 13.21
N VAL A 324 7.93 -1.70 14.17
CA VAL A 324 7.59 -2.77 15.11
C VAL A 324 6.09 -2.87 15.23
N GLY A 325 5.57 -4.09 15.41
CA GLY A 325 4.14 -4.30 15.57
C GLY A 325 3.81 -5.61 16.24
N ARG A 326 2.64 -5.65 16.81
CA ARG A 326 2.05 -6.87 17.37
C ARG A 326 0.57 -6.93 17.05
N SER A 327 0.05 -8.12 16.86
CA SER A 327 -1.37 -8.39 16.68
C SER A 327 -1.83 -9.52 17.58
N ARG A 328 -3.11 -9.46 17.95
CA ARG A 328 -3.81 -10.45 18.78
C ARG A 328 -5.16 -10.73 18.13
N LEU A 329 -5.47 -11.99 17.99
CA LEU A 329 -6.79 -12.49 17.67
C LEU A 329 -7.28 -13.32 18.85
N GLU A 330 -8.52 -13.12 19.27
CA GLU A 330 -9.14 -13.89 20.34
C GLU A 330 -10.55 -14.28 19.92
N GLU A 331 -10.87 -15.56 20.03
CA GLU A 331 -12.22 -16.08 19.83
C GLU A 331 -12.87 -16.32 21.21
N PRO A 332 -14.15 -15.91 21.43
CA PRO A 332 -14.82 -16.02 22.73
C PRO A 332 -14.91 -17.46 23.20
N ALA A 333 -14.62 -17.67 24.48
CA ALA A 333 -14.58 -19.01 25.11
C ALA A 333 -15.93 -19.73 25.10
N GLU A 334 -17.06 -18.97 25.07
CA GLU A 334 -18.40 -19.52 25.14
C GLU A 334 -18.80 -20.34 23.90
N GLU A 335 -18.13 -20.13 22.77
CA GLU A 335 -18.44 -20.77 21.49
C GLU A 335 -17.43 -21.86 21.10
N LEU A 336 -16.39 -22.07 21.92
CA LEU A 336 -15.27 -22.94 21.60
C LEU A 336 -15.29 -24.25 22.37
N ASP A 337 -14.92 -25.33 21.69
CA ASP A 337 -14.45 -26.55 22.33
C ASP A 337 -13.02 -26.34 22.90
N VAL A 338 -12.65 -27.13 23.88
CA VAL A 338 -11.34 -27.01 24.58
C VAL A 338 -10.12 -27.05 23.64
N ASN A 339 -10.29 -27.64 22.47
CA ASN A 339 -9.23 -27.82 21.46
C ASN A 339 -9.31 -26.82 20.29
N ASP A 340 -10.28 -25.94 20.29
CA ASP A 340 -10.41 -24.93 19.23
C ASP A 340 -9.41 -23.79 19.43
N LEU A 341 -9.10 -23.08 18.37
CA LEU A 341 -8.23 -21.90 18.43
C LEU A 341 -8.93 -20.81 19.24
N HIS A 342 -8.34 -20.44 20.36
CA HIS A 342 -8.82 -19.35 21.21
C HIS A 342 -7.98 -18.09 21.07
N LEU A 343 -6.66 -18.23 21.04
CA LEU A 343 -5.74 -17.10 21.05
C LEU A 343 -4.68 -17.22 19.95
N GLY A 344 -4.60 -16.20 19.11
CA GLY A 344 -3.51 -16.05 18.14
C GLY A 344 -2.70 -14.78 18.40
N LEU A 345 -1.39 -14.92 18.53
CA LEU A 345 -0.45 -13.81 18.77
C LEU A 345 0.57 -13.74 17.65
N ASN A 346 0.91 -12.51 17.23
CA ASN A 346 2.02 -12.28 16.31
C ASN A 346 2.77 -11.00 16.68
N ALA A 347 4.09 -11.01 16.58
CA ALA A 347 4.94 -9.84 16.80
C ALA A 347 6.04 -9.79 15.74
N SER A 348 6.23 -8.62 15.13
CA SER A 348 7.22 -8.39 14.08
C SER A 348 8.04 -7.13 14.37
N ALA A 349 9.30 -7.15 13.96
CA ALA A 349 10.14 -5.96 13.93
C ALA A 349 11.01 -5.96 12.68
N VAL A 350 11.14 -4.80 12.04
CA VAL A 350 11.96 -4.57 10.85
C VAL A 350 12.80 -3.32 11.05
N GLY A 351 14.11 -3.43 10.81
CA GLY A 351 15.05 -2.32 10.83
C GLY A 351 15.79 -2.20 9.50
N ILE A 352 15.85 -1.01 8.92
CA ILE A 352 16.52 -0.72 7.66
C ILE A 352 17.45 0.46 7.85
N GLY A 353 18.72 0.26 7.54
CA GLY A 353 19.72 1.32 7.45
C GLY A 353 20.19 1.52 6.01
N LYS A 354 20.22 2.76 5.53
CA LYS A 354 20.72 3.08 4.18
C LYS A 354 21.73 4.21 4.26
N TRP A 355 22.78 4.11 3.47
CA TRP A 355 23.73 5.16 3.22
C TRP A 355 23.80 5.41 1.71
N ARG A 356 23.61 6.66 1.31
CA ARG A 356 23.67 7.11 -0.08
C ARG A 356 24.78 8.11 -0.27
N TRP A 357 25.61 7.87 -1.28
CA TRP A 357 26.64 8.77 -1.73
C TRP A 357 26.37 9.21 -3.16
N THR A 358 26.09 10.51 -3.33
CA THR A 358 25.81 11.13 -4.63
C THR A 358 27.06 11.86 -5.11
N MET A 359 27.58 11.44 -6.23
CA MET A 359 28.72 12.04 -6.95
C MET A 359 28.22 12.68 -8.25
N PRO A 360 28.98 13.52 -8.95
CA PRO A 360 28.51 14.26 -10.12
C PRO A 360 27.89 13.40 -11.24
N ARG A 361 28.35 12.15 -11.40
CA ARG A 361 27.84 11.21 -12.42
C ARG A 361 27.46 9.84 -11.87
N SER A 362 27.56 9.64 -10.56
CA SER A 362 27.33 8.34 -9.94
C SER A 362 26.53 8.47 -8.67
N VAL A 363 25.74 7.46 -8.37
CA VAL A 363 25.10 7.29 -7.06
C VAL A 363 25.44 5.89 -6.56
N LEU A 364 25.93 5.82 -5.34
CA LEU A 364 26.14 4.57 -4.61
C LEU A 364 25.17 4.52 -3.44
N THR A 365 24.50 3.41 -3.27
CA THR A 365 23.61 3.16 -2.11
C THR A 365 24.00 1.85 -1.47
N ALA A 366 24.34 1.87 -0.20
CA ALA A 366 24.53 0.67 0.62
C ALA A 366 23.39 0.59 1.63
N GLY A 367 22.90 -0.61 1.87
CA GLY A 367 21.77 -0.82 2.76
C GLY A 367 21.89 -2.12 3.56
N LEU A 368 21.30 -2.08 4.75
CA LEU A 368 21.19 -3.20 5.68
C LEU A 368 19.73 -3.38 6.06
N LEU A 369 19.28 -4.63 6.15
CA LEU A 369 17.98 -5.05 6.64
C LEU A 369 18.14 -6.01 7.80
N GLY A 370 17.39 -5.83 8.88
CA GLY A 370 17.18 -6.83 9.92
C GLY A 370 15.69 -7.00 10.14
N GLY A 371 15.20 -8.24 10.15
CA GLY A 371 13.80 -8.55 10.37
C GLY A 371 13.63 -9.72 11.32
N VAL A 372 12.64 -9.66 12.20
CA VAL A 372 12.24 -10.77 13.08
C VAL A 372 10.71 -10.84 13.12
N ASN A 373 10.20 -12.06 13.19
CA ASN A 373 8.81 -12.35 13.42
C ASN A 373 8.66 -13.54 14.36
N SER A 374 7.69 -13.48 15.27
CA SER A 374 7.28 -14.59 16.12
C SER A 374 5.78 -14.68 16.19
N PHE A 375 5.25 -15.89 16.20
CA PHE A 375 3.82 -16.12 16.30
C PHE A 375 3.53 -17.33 17.18
N ARG A 376 2.35 -17.34 17.78
CA ARG A 376 1.82 -18.43 18.59
C ARG A 376 0.31 -18.46 18.50
N ASN A 377 -0.24 -19.64 18.28
CA ASN A 377 -1.67 -19.90 18.34
C ASN A 377 -1.94 -20.94 19.43
N GLU A 378 -2.89 -20.65 20.29
CA GLU A 378 -3.23 -21.48 21.46
C GLU A 378 -4.70 -21.90 21.43
N THR A 379 -5.00 -23.10 21.94
CA THR A 379 -6.36 -23.55 22.20
C THR A 379 -6.94 -22.89 23.44
N LEU A 380 -8.28 -23.02 23.63
CA LEU A 380 -8.94 -22.64 24.88
C LEU A 380 -8.35 -23.37 26.11
N GLY A 381 -7.87 -24.60 25.96
CA GLY A 381 -7.17 -25.34 27.00
C GLY A 381 -5.72 -24.92 27.24
N GLY A 382 -5.19 -23.93 26.52
CA GLY A 382 -3.83 -23.42 26.68
C GLY A 382 -2.74 -24.29 26.02
N THR A 383 -3.10 -25.13 25.04
CA THR A 383 -2.14 -25.92 24.27
C THR A 383 -1.74 -25.17 23.01
N ASP A 384 -0.44 -25.09 22.72
CA ASP A 384 0.08 -24.50 21.49
C ASP A 384 -0.37 -25.32 20.27
N LEU A 385 -1.09 -24.69 19.34
CA LEU A 385 -1.49 -25.29 18.06
C LEU A 385 -0.45 -25.03 16.97
N ASP A 386 0.14 -23.85 16.96
CA ASP A 386 1.12 -23.44 15.95
C ASP A 386 1.99 -22.35 16.56
N ASP A 387 3.29 -22.55 16.59
CA ASP A 387 4.26 -21.54 17.00
C ASP A 387 5.46 -21.51 16.05
N GLY A 388 6.09 -20.36 15.96
CA GLY A 388 7.26 -20.23 15.09
C GLY A 388 8.01 -18.92 15.26
N HIS A 389 9.24 -18.97 14.77
CA HIS A 389 10.18 -17.86 14.76
C HIS A 389 10.83 -17.74 13.38
N GLU A 390 10.83 -16.53 12.87
CA GLU A 390 11.42 -16.19 11.59
C GLU A 390 12.40 -15.02 11.77
N ARG A 391 13.54 -15.07 11.09
CA ARG A 391 14.55 -14.00 11.11
C ARG A 391 15.08 -13.80 9.70
N GLN A 392 15.33 -12.54 9.36
CA GLN A 392 15.93 -12.14 8.09
C GLN A 392 17.06 -11.13 8.36
N PHE A 393 18.18 -11.32 7.70
CA PHE A 393 19.24 -10.32 7.65
C PHE A 393 19.64 -10.11 6.20
N GLY A 394 19.72 -8.87 5.74
CA GLY A 394 20.02 -8.52 4.36
C GLY A 394 21.09 -7.44 4.25
N VAL A 395 21.95 -7.60 3.25
CA VAL A 395 22.91 -6.56 2.82
C VAL A 395 22.70 -6.32 1.34
N ARG A 396 22.63 -5.03 0.94
CA ARG A 396 22.40 -4.63 -0.44
C ARG A 396 23.33 -3.49 -0.83
N LEU A 397 23.87 -3.57 -2.04
CA LEU A 397 24.68 -2.52 -2.64
C LEU A 397 24.15 -2.23 -4.04
N ASP A 398 23.77 -0.99 -4.32
CA ASP A 398 23.34 -0.51 -5.62
C ASP A 398 24.25 0.63 -6.10
N ALA A 399 24.65 0.58 -7.35
CA ALA A 399 25.44 1.62 -7.99
C ALA A 399 24.80 2.02 -9.32
N SER A 400 24.85 3.31 -9.62
CA SER A 400 24.44 3.82 -10.92
C SER A 400 25.45 4.85 -11.42
N HIS A 401 25.67 4.87 -12.73
CA HIS A 401 26.65 5.75 -13.37
C HIS A 401 26.17 6.26 -14.74
N GLN A 402 26.29 7.55 -14.94
CA GLN A 402 26.01 8.17 -16.24
C GLN A 402 27.28 8.16 -17.11
N LEU A 403 27.37 7.15 -17.98
CA LEU A 403 28.50 7.01 -18.92
C LEU A 403 28.53 8.13 -19.96
N ARG A 404 27.35 8.45 -20.53
CA ARG A 404 27.11 9.52 -21.50
C ARG A 404 25.74 10.14 -21.24
N PRO A 405 25.42 11.33 -21.77
CA PRO A 405 24.07 11.91 -21.61
C PRO A 405 22.93 10.96 -22.01
N ALA A 406 23.18 10.13 -23.06
CA ALA A 406 22.19 9.17 -23.57
C ALA A 406 22.33 7.76 -22.95
N LEU A 407 23.29 7.49 -22.08
CA LEU A 407 23.57 6.16 -21.55
C LEU A 407 23.86 6.19 -20.05
N HIS A 408 22.96 5.60 -19.30
CA HIS A 408 23.07 5.41 -17.85
C HIS A 408 23.08 3.91 -17.53
N VAL A 409 24.02 3.46 -16.73
CA VAL A 409 24.14 2.07 -16.31
C VAL A 409 23.88 1.96 -14.82
N GLU A 410 23.23 0.89 -14.42
CA GLU A 410 22.99 0.57 -13.02
C GLU A 410 23.24 -0.92 -12.75
N GLY A 411 23.63 -1.23 -11.53
CA GLY A 411 23.80 -2.59 -11.09
C GLY A 411 23.85 -2.67 -9.58
N GLY A 412 23.64 -3.86 -9.08
CA GLY A 412 23.64 -4.10 -7.64
C GLY A 412 23.80 -5.55 -7.28
N ALA A 413 24.07 -5.76 -5.99
CA ALA A 413 24.16 -7.08 -5.39
C ALA A 413 23.44 -7.08 -4.05
N GLU A 414 22.82 -8.19 -3.71
CA GLU A 414 22.20 -8.41 -2.41
C GLU A 414 22.50 -9.83 -1.89
N VAL A 415 22.59 -9.94 -0.58
CA VAL A 415 22.66 -11.21 0.14
C VAL A 415 21.69 -11.14 1.28
N GLU A 416 20.81 -12.11 1.37
CA GLU A 416 19.81 -12.23 2.43
C GLU A 416 19.92 -13.61 3.08
N MET A 417 19.96 -13.62 4.39
CA MET A 417 20.03 -14.83 5.21
C MET A 417 18.70 -14.95 5.96
N PHE A 418 18.16 -16.15 5.96
CA PHE A 418 16.90 -16.48 6.60
C PHE A 418 17.10 -17.61 7.60
N TRP A 419 16.43 -17.53 8.72
CA TRP A 419 16.29 -18.59 9.74
C TRP A 419 14.82 -18.70 10.06
N GLU A 420 14.30 -19.91 9.96
CA GLU A 420 12.90 -20.18 10.17
C GLU A 420 12.72 -21.47 10.97
N SER A 421 11.85 -21.43 11.98
CA SER A 421 11.39 -22.59 12.71
C SER A 421 9.90 -22.53 12.92
N ARG A 422 9.23 -23.67 12.82
CA ARG A 422 7.80 -23.79 13.01
C ARG A 422 7.43 -25.14 13.57
N GLN A 423 6.57 -25.15 14.59
CA GLN A 423 5.96 -26.34 15.15
C GLN A 423 4.45 -26.20 15.10
N ARG A 424 3.77 -27.21 14.54
CA ARG A 424 2.30 -27.22 14.43
C ARG A 424 1.75 -28.54 14.92
N GLN A 425 0.71 -28.46 15.74
CA GLN A 425 -0.04 -29.59 16.25
C GLN A 425 -1.51 -29.48 15.84
N ARG A 426 -2.19 -30.64 15.82
CA ARG A 426 -3.65 -30.69 15.65
C ARG A 426 -4.28 -31.62 16.66
N PRO A 427 -5.49 -31.30 17.15
CA PRO A 427 -6.24 -32.19 18.01
C PRO A 427 -6.60 -33.47 17.27
N THR A 428 -6.49 -34.60 17.96
CA THR A 428 -6.88 -35.92 17.49
C THR A 428 -7.56 -36.64 18.65
N GLY A 429 -8.88 -36.48 18.78
CA GLY A 429 -9.63 -36.90 19.96
C GLY A 429 -9.17 -36.09 21.19
N SER A 430 -8.75 -36.78 22.25
CA SER A 430 -8.24 -36.15 23.50
C SER A 430 -6.74 -35.89 23.50
N THR A 431 -6.04 -36.08 22.38
CA THR A 431 -4.59 -35.91 22.27
C THR A 431 -4.24 -34.96 21.12
N PHE A 432 -3.02 -34.42 21.14
CA PHE A 432 -2.49 -33.60 20.04
C PHE A 432 -1.46 -34.40 19.24
N ARG A 433 -1.56 -34.29 17.93
CA ARG A 433 -0.60 -34.88 17.01
C ARG A 433 0.23 -33.79 16.35
N LEU A 434 1.53 -33.89 16.45
CA LEU A 434 2.47 -33.06 15.70
C LEU A 434 2.26 -33.28 14.19
N VAL A 435 1.92 -32.24 13.45
CA VAL A 435 1.65 -32.31 12.01
C VAL A 435 2.68 -31.56 11.18
N ASN A 436 3.44 -30.65 11.79
CA ASN A 436 4.55 -29.98 11.14
C ASN A 436 5.62 -29.62 12.19
N ASP A 437 6.88 -29.88 11.90
CA ASP A 437 8.01 -29.49 12.74
C ASP A 437 9.23 -29.34 11.85
N TYR A 438 9.73 -28.13 11.73
CA TYR A 438 10.95 -27.87 10.99
C TYR A 438 11.73 -26.69 11.56
N ALA A 439 13.03 -26.74 11.38
CA ALA A 439 13.93 -25.61 11.59
C ALA A 439 15.00 -25.63 10.49
N GLY A 440 15.30 -24.47 9.95
CA GLY A 440 16.27 -24.35 8.88
C GLY A 440 16.83 -22.96 8.72
N ASN A 441 17.89 -22.86 7.94
CA ASN A 441 18.45 -21.61 7.49
C ASN A 441 18.79 -21.71 6.00
N ALA A 442 18.73 -20.58 5.32
CA ALA A 442 19.08 -20.50 3.92
C ALA A 442 19.55 -19.09 3.55
N THR A 443 20.34 -19.01 2.50
CA THR A 443 20.85 -17.75 1.96
C THR A 443 20.37 -17.56 0.54
N ARG A 444 19.81 -16.37 0.25
CA ARG A 444 19.53 -15.92 -1.10
C ARG A 444 20.55 -14.86 -1.48
N SER A 445 21.25 -15.08 -2.59
CA SER A 445 22.16 -14.09 -3.17
C SER A 445 21.65 -13.70 -4.54
N GLY A 446 21.72 -12.42 -4.87
CA GLY A 446 21.27 -11.89 -6.15
C GLY A 446 22.19 -10.78 -6.65
N THR A 447 22.37 -10.72 -7.96
CA THR A 447 23.10 -9.63 -8.64
C THR A 447 22.32 -9.20 -9.87
N TYR A 448 22.32 -7.91 -10.19
CA TYR A 448 21.69 -7.43 -11.40
C TYR A 448 22.54 -6.36 -12.09
N ALA A 449 22.31 -6.22 -13.38
CA ALA A 449 22.84 -5.14 -14.20
C ALA A 449 21.79 -4.68 -15.21
N ALA A 450 21.70 -3.38 -15.45
CA ALA A 450 20.81 -2.77 -16.44
C ALA A 450 21.44 -1.54 -17.06
N ALA A 451 20.98 -1.21 -18.27
CA ALA A 451 21.41 -0.01 -18.97
C ALA A 451 20.19 0.76 -19.48
N ARG A 452 20.08 2.04 -19.12
CA ARG A 452 19.10 2.96 -19.71
C ARG A 452 19.77 3.68 -20.87
N TRP A 453 19.30 3.40 -22.06
CA TRP A 453 19.84 3.96 -23.30
C TRP A 453 18.76 4.75 -24.05
N SER A 454 19.03 6.03 -24.28
CA SER A 454 18.13 6.93 -25.02
C SER A 454 18.84 7.37 -26.32
N PRO A 455 18.81 6.52 -27.40
CA PRO A 455 19.48 6.83 -28.67
C PRO A 455 18.98 8.12 -29.30
N VAL A 456 17.71 8.43 -29.11
CA VAL A 456 17.06 9.69 -29.47
C VAL A 456 16.18 10.16 -28.31
N ALA A 457 15.86 11.45 -28.25
CA ALA A 457 15.10 12.03 -27.13
C ALA A 457 13.70 11.41 -26.93
N SER A 458 13.13 10.85 -28.00
CA SER A 458 11.79 10.20 -27.96
C SER A 458 11.81 8.73 -27.61
N LEU A 459 12.96 8.04 -27.65
CA LEU A 459 13.05 6.59 -27.42
C LEU A 459 14.01 6.29 -26.26
N THR A 460 13.53 5.54 -25.28
CA THR A 460 14.34 5.01 -24.18
C THR A 460 14.21 3.49 -24.15
N LEU A 461 15.33 2.79 -24.06
CA LEU A 461 15.43 1.35 -23.90
C LEU A 461 16.09 1.04 -22.56
N LEU A 462 15.62 0.00 -21.87
CA LEU A 462 16.15 -0.43 -20.58
C LEU A 462 16.28 -1.97 -20.53
N PRO A 463 17.28 -2.55 -21.19
CA PRO A 463 17.63 -3.95 -21.02
C PRO A 463 18.31 -4.18 -19.67
N GLY A 464 18.11 -5.36 -19.12
CA GLY A 464 18.77 -5.80 -17.89
C GLY A 464 18.71 -7.30 -17.71
N VAL A 465 19.49 -7.79 -16.77
CA VAL A 465 19.53 -9.19 -16.34
C VAL A 465 19.80 -9.25 -14.84
N ARG A 466 19.17 -10.24 -14.19
CA ARG A 466 19.41 -10.58 -12.80
C ARG A 466 19.80 -12.06 -12.70
N PHE A 467 20.69 -12.39 -11.78
CA PHE A 467 21.06 -13.74 -11.38
C PHE A 467 20.81 -13.91 -9.89
N ASP A 468 20.11 -14.97 -9.54
CA ASP A 468 19.82 -15.34 -8.16
C ASP A 468 20.25 -16.76 -7.86
N HIS A 469 20.64 -17.02 -6.60
CA HIS A 469 20.93 -18.35 -6.07
C HIS A 469 20.25 -18.53 -4.72
N TRP A 470 19.60 -19.68 -4.51
CA TRP A 470 18.91 -20.06 -3.28
C TRP A 470 19.49 -21.35 -2.70
N THR A 471 20.10 -21.25 -1.52
CA THR A 471 20.82 -22.39 -0.92
C THR A 471 19.91 -23.49 -0.40
N LEU A 472 18.63 -23.18 -0.04
CA LEU A 472 17.68 -24.18 0.48
C LEU A 472 17.46 -25.33 -0.51
N THR A 473 17.39 -25.03 -1.80
CA THR A 473 17.20 -26.01 -2.87
C THR A 473 18.42 -26.14 -3.79
N GLY A 474 19.48 -25.34 -3.57
CA GLY A 474 20.66 -25.29 -4.44
C GLY A 474 20.39 -24.74 -5.86
N GLN A 475 19.23 -24.14 -6.09
CA GLN A 475 18.82 -23.68 -7.41
C GLN A 475 19.35 -22.28 -7.72
N SER A 476 19.70 -22.06 -8.99
CA SER A 476 20.06 -20.74 -9.53
C SER A 476 19.10 -20.33 -10.64
N ALA A 477 18.93 -19.02 -10.82
CA ALA A 477 18.00 -18.45 -11.78
C ALA A 477 18.62 -17.26 -12.51
N ALA A 478 18.36 -17.17 -13.82
CA ALA A 478 18.62 -15.98 -14.64
C ALA A 478 17.29 -15.35 -15.05
N SER A 479 17.15 -14.07 -14.83
CA SER A 479 15.93 -13.30 -15.03
C SER A 479 16.21 -12.09 -15.93
N PRO A 480 16.26 -12.26 -17.27
CA PRO A 480 16.43 -11.17 -18.22
C PRO A 480 15.12 -10.37 -18.35
N TRP A 481 15.24 -9.06 -18.64
CA TRP A 481 14.13 -8.18 -18.99
C TRP A 481 14.55 -7.10 -19.97
N VAL A 482 13.57 -6.54 -20.64
CA VAL A 482 13.72 -5.32 -21.42
C VAL A 482 12.46 -4.48 -21.29
N GLN A 483 12.65 -3.17 -21.15
CA GLN A 483 11.59 -2.17 -21.26
C GLN A 483 11.92 -1.20 -22.38
N ALA A 484 10.88 -0.65 -23.01
CA ALA A 484 11.00 0.38 -24.03
C ALA A 484 9.92 1.44 -23.81
N GLU A 485 10.28 2.71 -23.93
CA GLU A 485 9.35 3.83 -23.96
C GLU A 485 9.59 4.67 -25.20
N TRP A 486 8.53 4.88 -25.96
CA TRP A 486 8.52 5.76 -27.12
C TRP A 486 7.51 6.88 -26.92
N ARG A 487 8.00 8.14 -26.96
CA ARG A 487 7.20 9.35 -26.78
C ARG A 487 6.95 10.05 -28.09
N VAL A 488 5.69 10.28 -28.42
CA VAL A 488 5.25 10.99 -29.62
C VAL A 488 4.26 12.09 -29.19
N GLY A 489 4.75 13.31 -29.09
CA GLY A 489 3.94 14.42 -28.58
C GLY A 489 3.47 14.19 -27.14
N SER A 490 2.16 14.15 -26.95
CA SER A 490 1.52 13.87 -25.63
C SER A 490 1.21 12.39 -25.42
N THR A 491 1.61 11.52 -26.34
CA THR A 491 1.42 10.07 -26.26
C THR A 491 2.71 9.37 -25.86
N SER A 492 2.62 8.43 -24.90
CA SER A 492 3.71 7.54 -24.52
C SER A 492 3.29 6.09 -24.79
N ILE A 493 4.09 5.39 -25.56
CA ILE A 493 3.94 3.95 -25.82
C ILE A 493 5.02 3.24 -25.02
N ARG A 494 4.63 2.32 -24.14
CA ARG A 494 5.56 1.57 -23.30
C ARG A 494 5.36 0.09 -23.53
N GLY A 495 6.46 -0.63 -23.73
CA GLY A 495 6.47 -2.09 -23.82
C GLY A 495 7.46 -2.67 -22.85
N ALA A 496 7.15 -3.84 -22.30
CA ALA A 496 8.07 -4.57 -21.44
C ALA A 496 7.90 -6.07 -21.59
N THR A 497 8.99 -6.80 -21.48
CA THR A 497 8.98 -8.24 -21.34
C THR A 497 10.12 -8.68 -20.44
N GLY A 498 9.92 -9.80 -19.75
CA GLY A 498 10.94 -10.35 -18.86
C GLY A 498 10.54 -11.72 -18.29
N VAL A 499 11.54 -12.40 -17.75
CA VAL A 499 11.35 -13.66 -17.02
C VAL A 499 11.53 -13.39 -15.54
N TYR A 500 10.55 -13.76 -14.75
CA TYR A 500 10.47 -13.56 -13.30
C TYR A 500 10.44 -14.91 -12.62
N GLN A 501 11.11 -15.04 -11.48
CA GLN A 501 11.25 -16.31 -10.80
C GLN A 501 11.07 -16.15 -9.30
N GLN A 502 10.49 -17.18 -8.67
CA GLN A 502 10.27 -17.25 -7.24
C GLN A 502 10.71 -18.62 -6.70
N PHE A 503 11.59 -18.59 -5.72
CA PHE A 503 12.06 -19.80 -5.06
C PHE A 503 11.05 -20.28 -4.02
N PRO A 504 10.97 -21.59 -3.78
CA PRO A 504 10.07 -22.16 -2.78
C PRO A 504 10.48 -21.74 -1.36
N HIS A 505 9.47 -21.52 -0.51
CA HIS A 505 9.64 -21.24 0.92
C HIS A 505 10.07 -22.48 1.70
N PHE A 506 10.52 -22.29 2.94
CA PHE A 506 10.92 -23.38 3.84
C PHE A 506 9.84 -24.45 3.99
N GLU A 507 8.59 -24.07 4.20
CA GLU A 507 7.46 -25.00 4.32
C GLU A 507 7.25 -25.88 3.08
N HIS A 508 7.53 -25.33 1.88
CA HIS A 508 7.40 -26.08 0.62
C HIS A 508 8.52 -27.12 0.42
N VAL A 509 9.66 -26.98 1.12
CA VAL A 509 10.86 -27.82 0.95
C VAL A 509 11.06 -28.76 2.13
N ILE A 510 11.13 -28.22 3.35
CA ILE A 510 11.49 -28.97 4.57
C ILE A 510 10.32 -29.16 5.54
N GLY A 511 9.19 -28.48 5.34
CA GLY A 511 7.98 -28.71 6.13
C GLY A 511 7.37 -30.08 5.91
N ALA A 512 6.42 -30.48 6.75
CA ALA A 512 5.77 -31.80 6.67
C ALA A 512 5.07 -32.06 5.34
N TRP A 513 4.63 -31.00 4.68
CA TRP A 513 4.03 -31.07 3.34
C TRP A 513 5.04 -30.70 2.25
N GLY A 514 6.26 -30.47 2.62
CA GLY A 514 7.33 -30.09 1.70
C GLY A 514 7.79 -31.26 0.85
N THR A 515 8.33 -30.92 -0.30
CA THR A 515 9.02 -31.83 -1.21
C THR A 515 10.39 -31.24 -1.51
N PRO A 516 11.51 -31.92 -1.18
CA PRO A 516 12.85 -31.35 -1.36
C PRO A 516 13.18 -30.94 -2.79
N ASP A 517 12.61 -31.63 -3.77
CA ASP A 517 12.88 -31.47 -5.20
C ASP A 517 11.91 -30.51 -5.90
N VAL A 518 11.14 -29.67 -5.17
CA VAL A 518 10.28 -28.68 -5.82
C VAL A 518 11.11 -27.65 -6.57
N GLU A 519 10.66 -27.36 -7.78
CA GLU A 519 11.30 -26.35 -8.61
C GLU A 519 10.86 -24.94 -8.24
N ARG A 520 11.68 -23.97 -8.62
CA ARG A 520 11.30 -22.56 -8.55
C ARG A 520 10.17 -22.26 -9.53
N GLU A 521 9.22 -21.50 -9.10
CA GLU A 521 8.14 -20.99 -9.95
C GLU A 521 8.67 -19.93 -10.93
N ARG A 522 8.10 -19.89 -12.12
CA ARG A 522 8.58 -19.04 -13.20
C ARG A 522 7.41 -18.39 -13.95
N ALA A 523 7.52 -17.08 -14.23
CA ALA A 523 6.57 -16.33 -15.04
C ALA A 523 7.30 -15.53 -16.13
N ALA A 524 6.77 -15.54 -17.36
CA ALA A 524 7.18 -14.64 -18.42
C ALA A 524 6.10 -13.56 -18.58
N HIS A 525 6.47 -12.29 -18.48
CA HIS A 525 5.57 -11.15 -18.64
C HIS A 525 5.75 -10.48 -19.99
N PHE A 526 4.64 -10.08 -20.59
CA PHE A 526 4.56 -9.28 -21.81
C PHE A 526 3.52 -8.19 -21.57
N ASP A 527 3.95 -6.94 -21.56
CA ASP A 527 3.11 -5.79 -21.28
C ASP A 527 3.27 -4.75 -22.38
N LEU A 528 2.16 -4.18 -22.84
CA LEU A 528 2.11 -3.05 -23.75
C LEU A 528 1.11 -2.02 -23.23
N ALA A 529 1.54 -0.78 -23.03
CA ALA A 529 0.69 0.31 -22.60
C ALA A 529 0.78 1.50 -23.56
N ILE A 530 -0.37 2.11 -23.83
CA ILE A 530 -0.47 3.40 -24.53
C ILE A 530 -1.08 4.39 -23.54
N GLU A 531 -0.36 5.44 -23.24
CA GLU A 531 -0.77 6.53 -22.38
C GLU A 531 -0.90 7.82 -23.18
N GLN A 532 -2.02 8.50 -23.04
CA GLN A 532 -2.29 9.80 -23.62
C GLN A 532 -2.52 10.84 -22.52
N ALA A 533 -1.65 11.84 -22.43
CA ALA A 533 -1.90 13.00 -21.58
C ALA A 533 -2.92 13.93 -22.26
N ARG A 534 -3.92 14.39 -21.48
CA ARG A 534 -4.95 15.33 -21.90
C ARG A 534 -4.78 16.65 -21.14
N GLY A 535 -4.16 17.62 -21.78
CA GLY A 535 -3.78 18.87 -21.11
C GLY A 535 -2.83 18.64 -19.94
N ARG A 536 -3.04 19.41 -18.86
CA ARG A 536 -2.16 19.38 -17.67
C ARG A 536 -2.68 18.55 -16.51
N SER A 537 -3.92 18.09 -16.57
CA SER A 537 -4.62 17.53 -15.41
C SER A 537 -5.23 16.14 -15.63
N ALA A 538 -5.18 15.60 -16.84
CA ALA A 538 -5.77 14.29 -17.09
C ALA A 538 -4.84 13.38 -17.92
N ARG A 539 -4.93 12.08 -17.69
CA ARG A 539 -4.32 11.03 -18.54
C ARG A 539 -5.27 9.87 -18.72
N VAL A 540 -5.13 9.22 -19.85
CA VAL A 540 -5.81 7.96 -20.16
C VAL A 540 -4.74 6.95 -20.53
N GLN A 541 -4.83 5.75 -20.02
CA GLN A 541 -3.92 4.64 -20.29
C GLN A 541 -4.72 3.39 -20.63
N VAL A 542 -4.28 2.68 -21.65
CA VAL A 542 -4.73 1.32 -21.96
C VAL A 542 -3.51 0.41 -21.89
N THR A 543 -3.62 -0.68 -21.13
CA THR A 543 -2.56 -1.67 -20.97
C THR A 543 -3.09 -3.03 -21.40
N ILE A 544 -2.35 -3.75 -22.25
CA ILE A 544 -2.58 -5.14 -22.61
C ILE A 544 -1.46 -5.95 -21.95
N TYR A 545 -1.81 -7.06 -21.33
CA TYR A 545 -0.83 -7.93 -20.67
C TYR A 545 -1.06 -9.40 -20.98
N ASP A 546 0.05 -10.15 -21.02
CA ASP A 546 0.10 -11.60 -21.04
C ASP A 546 1.20 -12.07 -20.08
N ARG A 547 0.84 -12.95 -19.15
CA ARG A 547 1.76 -13.61 -18.21
C ARG A 547 1.62 -15.10 -18.37
N GLU A 548 2.68 -15.76 -18.83
CA GLU A 548 2.79 -17.21 -18.94
C GLU A 548 3.48 -17.77 -17.70
N GLU A 549 2.85 -18.71 -17.02
CA GLU A 549 3.28 -19.28 -15.75
C GLU A 549 3.67 -20.74 -15.91
N ARG A 550 4.77 -21.15 -15.25
CA ARG A 550 5.29 -22.53 -15.29
C ARG A 550 5.83 -22.92 -13.93
N ASP A 551 5.75 -24.21 -13.67
CA ASP A 551 6.37 -24.86 -12.52
C ASP A 551 5.76 -24.38 -11.18
N PHE A 552 4.50 -23.93 -11.20
CA PHE A 552 3.77 -23.46 -10.02
C PHE A 552 3.36 -24.64 -9.13
N LEU A 553 3.43 -24.40 -7.83
CA LEU A 553 3.17 -25.39 -6.79
C LEU A 553 1.67 -25.67 -6.62
N ARG A 554 1.35 -26.92 -6.32
CA ARG A 554 0.00 -27.38 -5.95
C ARG A 554 0.10 -28.53 -4.95
N ARG A 555 -0.95 -28.70 -4.14
CA ARG A 555 -1.17 -29.86 -3.25
C ARG A 555 -2.42 -30.64 -3.69
N PRO A 556 -2.40 -31.36 -4.81
CA PRO A 556 -3.60 -31.96 -5.40
C PRO A 556 -4.23 -33.04 -4.52
N GLY A 557 -3.43 -33.69 -3.70
CA GLY A 557 -3.90 -34.71 -2.74
C GLY A 557 -4.64 -34.13 -1.52
N ALA A 558 -4.53 -32.80 -1.26
CA ALA A 558 -5.24 -32.15 -0.15
C ALA A 558 -6.69 -31.75 -0.49
N GLU A 559 -7.08 -31.82 -1.77
CA GLU A 559 -8.40 -31.37 -2.23
C GLU A 559 -9.41 -32.51 -2.24
N THR A 560 -10.55 -32.31 -1.55
CA THR A 560 -11.67 -33.25 -1.58
C THR A 560 -12.42 -33.11 -2.91
N ARG A 561 -12.68 -34.25 -3.58
CA ARG A 561 -13.33 -34.29 -4.91
C ARG A 561 -14.10 -35.58 -5.14
N VAL A 562 -14.96 -35.61 -6.12
CA VAL A 562 -15.63 -36.83 -6.58
C VAL A 562 -14.82 -37.46 -7.72
N VAL A 563 -14.48 -38.73 -7.59
CA VAL A 563 -13.78 -39.52 -8.61
C VAL A 563 -14.58 -40.82 -8.84
N ASN A 564 -14.99 -41.05 -10.07
CA ASN A 564 -15.83 -42.25 -10.45
C ASN A 564 -17.05 -42.42 -9.53
N GLY A 565 -17.75 -41.32 -9.21
CA GLY A 565 -18.94 -41.32 -8.39
C GLY A 565 -18.71 -41.55 -6.88
N ARG A 566 -17.47 -41.56 -6.43
CA ARG A 566 -17.10 -41.73 -5.01
C ARG A 566 -16.42 -40.46 -4.48
N LEU A 567 -16.73 -40.11 -3.24
CA LEU A 567 -16.08 -39.03 -2.52
C LEU A 567 -14.64 -39.45 -2.13
N VAL A 568 -13.65 -38.77 -2.68
CA VAL A 568 -12.25 -38.90 -2.30
C VAL A 568 -11.91 -37.69 -1.41
N ARG A 569 -11.71 -37.94 -0.14
CA ARG A 569 -11.34 -36.87 0.81
C ARG A 569 -9.91 -36.45 0.61
N GLY A 570 -9.66 -35.15 0.75
CA GLY A 570 -8.31 -34.60 0.77
C GLY A 570 -7.47 -35.19 1.92
N SER A 571 -6.22 -35.51 1.62
CA SER A 571 -5.27 -35.99 2.60
C SER A 571 -4.58 -34.83 3.31
N THR A 572 -4.58 -34.84 4.63
CA THR A 572 -3.83 -33.88 5.45
C THR A 572 -2.31 -34.04 5.30
N SER A 573 -1.83 -35.18 4.79
CA SER A 573 -0.42 -35.44 4.53
C SER A 573 0.02 -35.24 3.08
N ALA A 574 -0.87 -34.71 2.22
CA ALA A 574 -0.52 -34.41 0.83
C ALA A 574 0.62 -33.40 0.74
N ARG A 575 1.56 -33.65 -0.17
CA ARG A 575 2.75 -32.83 -0.36
C ARG A 575 2.56 -31.78 -1.46
N TYR A 576 3.37 -30.75 -1.42
CA TYR A 576 3.52 -29.79 -2.52
C TYR A 576 4.23 -30.46 -3.69
N GLU A 577 3.75 -30.21 -4.89
CA GLU A 577 4.29 -30.71 -6.14
C GLU A 577 4.38 -29.59 -7.17
N THR A 578 5.45 -29.57 -7.96
CA THR A 578 5.61 -28.70 -9.11
C THR A 578 4.76 -29.21 -10.26
N ARG A 579 3.57 -28.67 -10.48
CA ARG A 579 2.58 -29.27 -11.39
C ARG A 579 1.86 -28.32 -12.31
N LEU A 580 1.80 -27.03 -11.99
CA LEU A 580 0.92 -26.13 -12.74
C LEU A 580 1.66 -25.39 -13.84
N ARG A 581 1.00 -25.34 -15.00
CA ARG A 581 1.26 -24.35 -16.06
C ARG A 581 0.01 -23.53 -16.25
N GLY A 582 0.18 -22.23 -16.48
CA GLY A 582 -0.97 -21.37 -16.61
C GLY A 582 -0.67 -20.09 -17.40
N TYR A 583 -1.70 -19.28 -17.52
CA TYR A 583 -1.58 -17.94 -18.07
C TYR A 583 -2.52 -16.97 -17.38
N ALA A 584 -2.14 -15.70 -17.37
CA ALA A 584 -2.97 -14.57 -17.00
C ALA A 584 -2.93 -13.54 -18.13
N ARG A 585 -4.08 -13.25 -18.76
CA ARG A 585 -4.18 -12.37 -19.94
C ARG A 585 -5.30 -11.38 -19.77
N GLY A 586 -5.08 -10.15 -20.21
CA GLY A 586 -6.14 -9.17 -20.11
C GLY A 586 -5.81 -7.81 -20.68
N VAL A 587 -6.79 -6.93 -20.48
CA VAL A 587 -6.72 -5.52 -20.85
C VAL A 587 -7.18 -4.66 -19.69
N GLU A 588 -6.46 -3.57 -19.44
CA GLU A 588 -6.76 -2.59 -18.40
C GLU A 588 -6.97 -1.22 -19.06
N PHE A 589 -8.01 -0.55 -18.64
CA PHE A 589 -8.26 0.85 -18.95
C PHE A 589 -8.13 1.66 -17.66
N PHE A 590 -7.37 2.75 -17.70
CA PHE A 590 -7.17 3.65 -16.58
C PHE A 590 -7.29 5.10 -17.04
N MET A 591 -8.15 5.85 -16.38
CA MET A 591 -8.29 7.29 -16.57
C MET A 591 -8.09 7.98 -15.24
N GLN A 592 -7.15 8.92 -15.17
CA GLN A 592 -6.86 9.70 -13.98
C GLN A 592 -7.02 11.19 -14.27
N ARG A 593 -7.67 11.88 -13.35
CA ARG A 593 -7.73 13.33 -13.30
C ARG A 593 -7.02 13.80 -12.02
N LEU A 594 -5.97 14.56 -12.18
CA LEU A 594 -5.35 15.32 -11.10
C LEU A 594 -6.27 16.50 -10.74
N GLU A 595 -6.02 17.08 -9.56
CA GLU A 595 -6.81 18.21 -9.07
C GLU A 595 -7.01 19.31 -10.14
N ALA A 596 -8.24 19.51 -10.51
CA ALA A 596 -8.67 20.61 -11.38
C ALA A 596 -10.13 21.00 -11.07
N ASN A 597 -10.39 22.26 -10.83
CA ASN A 597 -11.71 22.80 -10.45
C ASN A 597 -12.31 22.12 -9.20
N GLY A 598 -11.47 21.75 -8.23
CA GLY A 598 -11.89 21.09 -7.00
C GLY A 598 -12.16 19.59 -7.13
N PHE A 599 -12.01 19.00 -8.32
CA PHE A 599 -12.21 17.56 -8.56
C PHE A 599 -10.90 16.86 -8.89
N SER A 600 -10.65 15.74 -8.23
CA SER A 600 -9.59 14.79 -8.56
C SER A 600 -10.12 13.36 -8.43
N GLY A 601 -9.50 12.40 -9.10
CA GLY A 601 -9.89 11.02 -9.00
C GLY A 601 -9.46 10.19 -10.19
N TRP A 602 -9.89 8.94 -10.20
CA TRP A 602 -9.65 8.02 -11.30
C TRP A 602 -10.79 7.03 -11.49
N PHE A 603 -10.78 6.47 -12.65
CA PHE A 603 -11.61 5.38 -13.08
C PHE A 603 -10.69 4.27 -13.62
N SER A 604 -10.92 3.04 -13.23
CA SER A 604 -10.24 1.88 -13.81
C SER A 604 -11.24 0.76 -14.14
N TYR A 605 -10.98 0.11 -15.25
CA TYR A 605 -11.66 -1.11 -15.64
C TYR A 605 -10.62 -2.12 -16.10
N ALA A 606 -10.72 -3.35 -15.64
CA ALA A 606 -9.88 -4.44 -16.12
C ALA A 606 -10.72 -5.65 -16.48
N TYR A 607 -10.36 -6.25 -17.61
CA TYR A 607 -10.83 -7.56 -18.03
C TYR A 607 -9.64 -8.50 -18.07
N GLY A 608 -9.75 -9.64 -17.36
CA GLY A 608 -8.68 -10.64 -17.28
C GLY A 608 -9.22 -12.07 -17.25
N ARG A 609 -8.39 -13.01 -17.66
CA ARG A 609 -8.63 -14.45 -17.58
C ARG A 609 -7.38 -15.14 -17.09
N ASN A 610 -7.55 -16.01 -16.07
CA ASN A 610 -6.46 -16.77 -15.47
C ASN A 610 -6.84 -18.25 -15.47
N ARG A 611 -6.00 -19.09 -16.08
CA ARG A 611 -6.28 -20.51 -16.22
C ARG A 611 -5.02 -21.33 -15.98
N TYR A 612 -5.17 -22.43 -15.25
CA TYR A 612 -4.14 -23.42 -15.02
C TYR A 612 -4.45 -24.73 -15.71
N ARG A 613 -3.38 -25.48 -15.97
CA ARG A 613 -3.39 -26.88 -16.36
C ARG A 613 -2.42 -27.64 -15.46
N ASP A 614 -2.91 -28.69 -14.84
CA ASP A 614 -2.10 -29.65 -14.13
C ASP A 614 -1.36 -30.54 -15.13
N THR A 615 -0.02 -30.53 -15.09
CA THR A 615 0.83 -31.21 -16.08
C THR A 615 0.82 -32.73 -15.96
N VAL A 616 0.35 -33.28 -14.83
CA VAL A 616 0.28 -34.73 -14.57
C VAL A 616 -1.09 -35.30 -14.93
N THR A 617 -2.16 -34.65 -14.45
CA THR A 617 -3.55 -35.11 -14.73
C THR A 617 -4.11 -34.58 -16.03
N ASN A 618 -3.49 -33.55 -16.63
CA ASN A 618 -3.98 -32.78 -17.76
C ASN A 618 -5.31 -32.04 -17.49
N GLU A 619 -5.77 -31.98 -16.22
CA GLU A 619 -6.91 -31.21 -15.81
C GLU A 619 -6.66 -29.72 -16.07
N SER A 620 -7.63 -29.01 -16.64
CA SER A 620 -7.56 -27.56 -16.87
C SER A 620 -8.71 -26.88 -16.14
N PHE A 621 -8.38 -25.87 -15.33
CA PHE A 621 -9.34 -25.17 -14.50
C PHE A 621 -9.01 -23.66 -14.40
N TRP A 622 -10.00 -22.85 -14.01
CA TRP A 622 -9.79 -21.44 -13.73
C TRP A 622 -8.98 -21.27 -12.46
N ALA A 623 -8.09 -20.30 -12.42
CA ALA A 623 -7.34 -19.99 -11.21
C ALA A 623 -8.28 -19.54 -10.08
N ASP A 624 -7.91 -19.76 -8.82
CA ASP A 624 -8.72 -19.40 -7.65
C ASP A 624 -9.05 -17.90 -7.61
N LEU A 625 -8.18 -17.07 -8.19
CA LEU A 625 -8.31 -15.61 -8.25
C LEU A 625 -8.69 -15.10 -9.66
N ASP A 626 -9.36 -15.93 -10.49
CA ASP A 626 -9.89 -15.55 -11.81
C ASP A 626 -11.12 -14.64 -11.67
N GLN A 627 -10.90 -13.37 -11.33
CA GLN A 627 -11.94 -12.33 -11.39
C GLN A 627 -11.91 -11.67 -12.78
N ARG A 628 -12.92 -11.92 -13.60
CA ARG A 628 -12.89 -11.52 -15.02
C ARG A 628 -13.07 -10.03 -15.25
N HIS A 629 -13.92 -9.39 -14.45
CA HIS A 629 -14.21 -7.97 -14.58
C HIS A 629 -13.99 -7.28 -13.24
N THR A 630 -13.17 -6.25 -13.23
CA THR A 630 -13.02 -5.34 -12.11
C THR A 630 -13.26 -3.91 -12.57
N PHE A 631 -14.05 -3.19 -11.81
CA PHE A 631 -14.41 -1.80 -12.07
C PHE A 631 -14.21 -1.01 -10.79
N ASN A 632 -13.32 -0.02 -10.81
CA ASN A 632 -13.03 0.81 -9.66
C ASN A 632 -13.14 2.29 -10.03
N VAL A 633 -13.79 3.05 -9.17
CA VAL A 633 -13.87 4.51 -9.26
C VAL A 633 -13.49 5.10 -7.93
N TYR A 634 -12.64 6.08 -7.97
CA TYR A 634 -12.37 6.97 -6.86
C TYR A 634 -12.57 8.41 -7.31
N GLY A 635 -13.27 9.19 -6.51
CA GLY A 635 -13.47 10.62 -6.75
C GLY A 635 -13.42 11.41 -5.46
N LEU A 636 -12.75 12.56 -5.51
CA LEU A 636 -12.73 13.55 -4.45
C LEU A 636 -13.19 14.88 -5.02
N TYR A 637 -14.18 15.48 -4.40
CA TYR A 637 -14.67 16.82 -4.76
C TYR A 637 -14.56 17.77 -3.59
N ARG A 638 -13.92 18.91 -3.83
CA ARG A 638 -13.74 19.98 -2.86
C ARG A 638 -14.89 20.95 -2.95
N LEU A 639 -15.85 20.84 -2.03
CA LEU A 639 -17.04 21.70 -1.95
C LEU A 639 -16.67 23.12 -1.57
N SER A 640 -15.67 23.29 -0.69
CA SER A 640 -15.17 24.57 -0.23
C SER A 640 -13.72 24.42 0.24
N PRO A 641 -12.97 25.49 0.57
CA PRO A 641 -11.63 25.38 1.16
C PRO A 641 -11.57 24.52 2.45
N ARG A 642 -12.72 24.36 3.11
CA ARG A 642 -12.84 23.66 4.39
C ARG A 642 -13.59 22.34 4.32
N THR A 643 -14.19 21.99 3.18
CA THR A 643 -15.07 20.81 3.07
C THR A 643 -14.79 20.06 1.79
N SER A 644 -14.56 18.76 1.90
CA SER A 644 -14.45 17.84 0.76
C SER A 644 -15.31 16.61 0.97
N VAL A 645 -15.77 16.05 -0.12
CA VAL A 645 -16.44 14.75 -0.18
C VAL A 645 -15.64 13.82 -1.08
N SER A 646 -15.49 12.58 -0.71
CA SER A 646 -14.88 11.55 -1.54
C SER A 646 -15.73 10.28 -1.57
N GLY A 647 -15.62 9.55 -2.67
CA GLY A 647 -16.32 8.29 -2.85
C GLY A 647 -15.41 7.27 -3.52
N LYS A 648 -15.60 6.01 -3.13
CA LYS A 648 -14.87 4.86 -3.64
C LYS A 648 -15.87 3.75 -3.99
N LEU A 649 -16.00 3.45 -5.29
CA LEU A 649 -16.84 2.38 -5.79
C LEU A 649 -15.96 1.25 -6.32
N ARG A 650 -16.24 0.04 -5.88
CA ARG A 650 -15.65 -1.18 -6.40
C ARG A 650 -16.75 -2.12 -6.86
N ILE A 651 -16.62 -2.66 -8.07
CA ILE A 651 -17.51 -3.70 -8.60
C ILE A 651 -16.61 -4.80 -9.17
N GLY A 652 -16.84 -6.04 -8.73
CA GLY A 652 -16.11 -7.20 -9.18
C GLY A 652 -17.04 -8.31 -9.67
N SER A 653 -16.70 -8.94 -10.79
CA SER A 653 -17.33 -10.20 -11.13
C SER A 653 -16.91 -11.26 -10.12
N ASN A 654 -17.66 -12.36 -10.11
CA ASN A 654 -17.47 -13.47 -9.20
C ASN A 654 -16.10 -14.17 -9.33
N PHE A 655 -15.47 -14.46 -8.19
CA PHE A 655 -14.33 -15.38 -8.10
C PHE A 655 -14.81 -16.84 -8.19
N PRO A 656 -13.96 -17.79 -8.63
CA PRO A 656 -14.18 -19.20 -8.36
C PRO A 656 -14.19 -19.49 -6.85
N ALA A 657 -15.04 -20.43 -6.42
CA ALA A 657 -14.93 -21.04 -5.09
C ALA A 657 -13.80 -22.07 -5.14
N PRO A 658 -12.67 -21.86 -4.39
CA PRO A 658 -11.50 -22.73 -4.48
C PRO A 658 -11.83 -24.17 -4.11
N GLY A 659 -11.67 -25.12 -5.04
CA GLY A 659 -11.97 -26.52 -4.83
C GLY A 659 -12.93 -27.10 -5.88
N TYR A 660 -13.43 -28.28 -5.60
CA TYR A 660 -14.33 -29.04 -6.47
C TYR A 660 -15.77 -28.91 -5.98
N TYR A 661 -16.47 -27.85 -6.36
CA TYR A 661 -17.85 -27.61 -5.94
C TYR A 661 -18.76 -27.39 -7.13
N THR A 662 -20.01 -27.84 -6.98
CA THR A 662 -21.09 -27.62 -7.94
C THR A 662 -22.38 -27.27 -7.20
N GLU A 663 -23.28 -26.57 -7.87
CA GLU A 663 -24.60 -26.21 -7.35
C GLU A 663 -25.67 -27.11 -7.99
N LEU A 664 -26.55 -27.61 -7.17
CA LEU A 664 -27.74 -28.39 -7.60
C LEU A 664 -28.92 -27.99 -6.70
N ASP A 665 -29.98 -27.51 -7.32
CA ASP A 665 -31.23 -27.09 -6.65
C ASP A 665 -31.01 -26.14 -5.46
N GLY A 666 -30.10 -25.15 -5.65
CA GLY A 666 -29.79 -24.15 -4.64
C GLY A 666 -28.95 -24.66 -3.46
N ARG A 667 -28.40 -25.86 -3.57
CA ARG A 667 -27.46 -26.45 -2.60
C ARG A 667 -26.11 -26.72 -3.25
N TYR A 668 -25.07 -26.75 -2.44
CA TYR A 668 -23.71 -26.97 -2.91
C TYR A 668 -23.25 -28.38 -2.56
N TYR A 669 -22.54 -28.99 -3.48
CA TYR A 669 -22.04 -30.36 -3.35
C TYR A 669 -20.58 -30.41 -3.82
N VAL A 670 -19.82 -31.41 -3.31
CA VAL A 670 -18.53 -31.74 -3.88
C VAL A 670 -18.72 -32.30 -5.29
N GLY A 671 -18.03 -31.73 -6.25
CA GLY A 671 -18.12 -32.03 -7.68
C GLY A 671 -16.88 -32.73 -8.23
N THR A 672 -16.79 -32.77 -9.56
CA THR A 672 -15.71 -33.40 -10.33
C THR A 672 -14.77 -32.39 -10.98
N THR A 673 -15.19 -31.14 -11.14
CA THR A 673 -14.46 -30.07 -11.83
C THR A 673 -14.00 -29.02 -10.84
N ARG A 674 -12.73 -28.68 -10.86
CA ARG A 674 -12.15 -27.67 -9.98
C ARG A 674 -12.55 -26.26 -10.42
N ASN A 675 -12.94 -25.42 -9.47
CA ASN A 675 -13.23 -23.99 -9.68
C ASN A 675 -14.37 -23.73 -10.69
N ASP A 676 -15.32 -24.66 -10.80
CA ASP A 676 -16.49 -24.51 -11.65
C ASP A 676 -17.55 -23.59 -11.01
N LEU A 677 -17.77 -23.74 -9.71
CA LEU A 677 -18.64 -22.86 -8.93
C LEU A 677 -17.99 -21.50 -8.71
N ARG A 678 -18.80 -20.44 -8.78
CA ARG A 678 -18.33 -19.07 -8.53
C ARG A 678 -19.11 -18.40 -7.40
N ILE A 679 -18.38 -17.64 -6.57
CA ILE A 679 -18.93 -16.78 -5.53
C ILE A 679 -19.77 -15.67 -6.20
N PRO A 680 -20.87 -15.17 -5.61
CA PRO A 680 -21.64 -14.07 -6.16
C PRO A 680 -20.78 -12.82 -6.44
N SER A 681 -21.18 -12.04 -7.44
CA SER A 681 -20.49 -10.78 -7.79
C SER A 681 -20.56 -9.78 -6.64
N SER A 682 -19.51 -9.01 -6.45
CA SER A 682 -19.41 -8.00 -5.39
C SER A 682 -19.61 -6.57 -5.92
N ALA A 683 -20.25 -5.71 -5.12
CA ALA A 683 -20.29 -4.27 -5.34
C ALA A 683 -20.28 -3.55 -3.99
N ARG A 684 -19.45 -2.51 -3.88
CA ARG A 684 -19.31 -1.73 -2.65
C ARG A 684 -19.05 -0.26 -2.98
N LEU A 685 -19.84 0.62 -2.38
CA LEU A 685 -19.65 2.06 -2.40
C LEU A 685 -19.34 2.55 -0.99
N ASP A 686 -18.19 3.20 -0.82
CA ASP A 686 -17.80 3.89 0.41
C ASP A 686 -17.83 5.40 0.17
N LEU A 687 -18.38 6.17 1.10
CA LEU A 687 -18.46 7.64 1.04
C LEU A 687 -17.79 8.25 2.27
N ARG A 688 -17.11 9.40 2.07
CA ARG A 688 -16.47 10.13 3.15
C ARG A 688 -16.64 11.63 2.98
N LEU A 689 -16.99 12.31 4.06
CA LEU A 689 -17.07 13.76 4.19
C LEU A 689 -15.99 14.25 5.16
N ASN A 690 -15.21 15.25 4.77
CA ASN A 690 -14.23 15.90 5.63
C ASN A 690 -14.60 17.37 5.83
N ARG A 691 -14.48 17.86 7.07
CA ARG A 691 -14.64 19.28 7.44
C ARG A 691 -13.44 19.74 8.24
N THR A 692 -12.71 20.73 7.71
CA THR A 692 -11.46 21.24 8.29
C THR A 692 -11.67 22.61 8.90
N PHE A 693 -11.18 22.79 10.14
CA PHE A 693 -11.10 24.05 10.86
C PHE A 693 -9.63 24.41 11.05
N THR A 694 -9.27 25.63 10.75
CA THR A 694 -7.88 26.11 10.84
C THR A 694 -7.86 27.38 11.69
N TRP A 695 -7.01 27.40 12.71
CA TRP A 695 -6.76 28.56 13.56
C TRP A 695 -5.29 28.62 13.96
N SER A 696 -4.68 29.77 13.75
CA SER A 696 -3.24 29.98 13.95
C SER A 696 -2.39 28.88 13.26
N THR A 697 -1.59 28.12 14.00
CA THR A 697 -0.75 27.01 13.48
C THR A 697 -1.44 25.67 13.54
N ARG A 698 -2.69 25.59 13.99
CA ARG A 698 -3.41 24.35 14.29
C ARG A 698 -4.49 24.08 13.25
N ARG A 699 -4.70 22.81 12.96
CA ARG A 699 -5.75 22.33 12.08
C ARG A 699 -6.49 21.15 12.72
N LEU A 700 -7.83 21.22 12.75
CA LEU A 700 -8.69 20.11 13.13
C LEU A 700 -9.53 19.72 11.91
N THR A 701 -9.44 18.50 11.49
CA THR A 701 -10.31 17.90 10.48
C THR A 701 -11.24 16.90 11.14
N LEU A 702 -12.53 17.13 11.04
CA LEU A 702 -13.55 16.16 11.39
C LEU A 702 -13.91 15.39 10.12
N PHE A 703 -14.12 14.10 10.23
CA PHE A 703 -14.62 13.29 9.12
C PHE A 703 -15.74 12.35 9.56
N ALA A 704 -16.66 12.14 8.63
CA ALA A 704 -17.69 11.11 8.71
C ALA A 704 -17.58 10.25 7.47
N GLU A 705 -17.78 8.94 7.63
CA GLU A 705 -17.57 7.95 6.61
C GLU A 705 -18.61 6.84 6.73
N VAL A 706 -19.06 6.31 5.62
CA VAL A 706 -19.95 5.16 5.56
C VAL A 706 -19.37 4.16 4.58
N ILE A 707 -19.11 2.95 5.06
CA ILE A 707 -18.72 1.80 4.25
C ILE A 707 -19.97 1.10 3.75
N ASN A 708 -19.90 0.56 2.52
CA ASN A 708 -20.96 -0.22 1.91
C ASN A 708 -22.33 0.50 1.94
N VAL A 709 -22.35 1.77 1.48
CA VAL A 709 -23.58 2.62 1.44
C VAL A 709 -24.71 1.94 0.68
N LEU A 710 -24.38 1.02 -0.25
CA LEU A 710 -25.38 0.26 -1.01
C LEU A 710 -26.07 -0.83 -0.19
N ASP A 711 -25.56 -1.11 1.01
CA ASP A 711 -25.99 -2.20 1.89
C ASP A 711 -26.12 -3.55 1.16
N ARG A 712 -25.21 -3.73 0.18
CA ARG A 712 -25.21 -4.96 -0.61
C ARG A 712 -24.52 -6.06 0.18
N GLU A 713 -25.18 -7.19 0.31
CA GLU A 713 -24.57 -8.40 0.84
C GLU A 713 -23.53 -8.93 -0.17
N ASN A 714 -22.27 -8.86 0.21
CA ASN A 714 -21.11 -9.39 -0.51
C ASN A 714 -20.61 -10.62 0.22
N PHE A 715 -19.99 -11.55 -0.50
CA PHE A 715 -19.57 -12.84 0.05
C PHE A 715 -18.09 -13.09 -0.18
N ARG A 716 -17.49 -13.85 0.75
CA ARG A 716 -16.19 -14.48 0.57
C ARG A 716 -16.32 -16.00 0.63
N TYR A 717 -15.31 -16.70 0.12
CA TYR A 717 -15.19 -18.14 0.27
C TYR A 717 -14.90 -18.48 1.72
N HIS A 718 -15.61 -19.50 2.21
CA HIS A 718 -15.35 -20.14 3.49
C HIS A 718 -15.16 -21.65 3.25
N PRO A 719 -14.09 -22.29 3.82
CA PRO A 719 -13.91 -23.73 3.72
C PRO A 719 -15.13 -24.48 4.29
N PRO A 720 -15.86 -25.28 3.46
CA PRO A 720 -17.11 -25.84 3.90
C PRO A 720 -16.95 -27.08 4.76
N SER A 721 -17.95 -27.34 5.61
CA SER A 721 -18.17 -28.65 6.19
C SER A 721 -18.78 -29.59 5.15
N ILE A 722 -18.19 -30.78 4.93
CA ILE A 722 -18.60 -31.73 3.89
C ILE A 722 -19.28 -32.96 4.51
N ASN A 723 -20.55 -33.21 4.15
CA ASN A 723 -21.24 -34.42 4.53
C ASN A 723 -20.71 -35.61 3.69
N GLY A 724 -20.16 -36.62 4.36
CA GLY A 724 -19.53 -37.75 3.70
C GLY A 724 -20.52 -38.72 2.98
N GLN A 725 -21.81 -38.65 3.27
CA GLN A 725 -22.84 -39.50 2.66
C GLN A 725 -23.54 -38.83 1.48
N THR A 726 -23.90 -37.55 1.65
CA THR A 726 -24.62 -36.79 0.63
C THR A 726 -23.74 -35.97 -0.28
N PHE A 727 -22.44 -35.79 0.08
CA PHE A 727 -21.44 -34.91 -0.56
C PHE A 727 -21.81 -33.43 -0.49
N GLU A 728 -22.83 -33.06 0.33
CA GLU A 728 -23.26 -31.68 0.52
C GLU A 728 -22.16 -30.88 1.21
N ALA A 729 -21.82 -29.71 0.66
CA ALA A 729 -20.86 -28.72 1.19
C ALA A 729 -21.67 -27.59 1.84
N ARG A 730 -21.56 -27.43 3.17
CA ARG A 730 -22.30 -26.43 3.93
C ARG A 730 -21.40 -25.27 4.33
N ARG A 731 -21.95 -24.05 4.42
CA ARG A 731 -21.26 -22.82 4.76
C ARG A 731 -20.11 -22.49 3.78
N LEU A 732 -20.34 -22.66 2.48
CA LEU A 732 -19.33 -22.38 1.44
C LEU A 732 -19.05 -20.88 1.27
N PHE A 733 -20.00 -20.04 1.63
CA PHE A 733 -19.92 -18.59 1.54
C PHE A 733 -20.21 -17.96 2.90
N GLU A 734 -19.47 -16.90 3.19
CA GLU A 734 -19.61 -16.07 4.38
C GLU A 734 -19.86 -14.61 3.96
N ALA A 735 -20.81 -13.95 4.61
CA ALA A 735 -21.13 -12.56 4.33
C ALA A 735 -20.01 -11.63 4.78
N LEU A 736 -19.74 -10.63 3.97
CA LEU A 736 -18.82 -9.54 4.28
C LEU A 736 -19.53 -8.42 5.06
N LEU A 737 -18.80 -7.34 5.36
CA LEU A 737 -19.32 -6.25 6.17
C LEU A 737 -20.59 -5.61 5.58
N PRO A 738 -21.64 -5.43 6.39
CA PRO A 738 -22.84 -4.67 6.01
C PRO A 738 -22.51 -3.16 5.91
N VAL A 739 -23.52 -2.30 5.92
CA VAL A 739 -23.32 -0.86 6.03
C VAL A 739 -22.70 -0.50 7.39
N VAL A 740 -21.51 0.14 7.35
CA VAL A 740 -20.76 0.51 8.56
C VAL A 740 -20.52 2.02 8.59
N PRO A 741 -21.22 2.78 9.44
CA PRO A 741 -20.91 4.18 9.66
C PRO A 741 -19.69 4.34 10.59
N SER A 742 -18.87 5.33 10.33
CA SER A 742 -17.74 5.70 11.19
C SER A 742 -17.53 7.21 11.17
N ALA A 743 -16.89 7.70 12.19
CA ALA A 743 -16.48 9.09 12.29
C ALA A 743 -15.12 9.19 12.99
N GLY A 744 -14.47 10.32 12.80
CA GLY A 744 -13.21 10.55 13.47
C GLY A 744 -12.72 11.98 13.36
N LEU A 745 -11.58 12.20 13.94
CA LEU A 745 -10.92 13.50 13.95
C LEU A 745 -9.42 13.35 13.67
N LEU A 746 -8.88 14.41 13.10
CA LEU A 746 -7.46 14.57 12.85
C LEU A 746 -7.05 15.94 13.35
N PHE A 747 -6.11 15.99 14.26
CA PHE A 747 -5.54 17.20 14.82
C PHE A 747 -4.08 17.35 14.41
N GLU A 748 -3.71 18.53 13.93
CA GLU A 748 -2.36 18.88 13.47
C GLU A 748 -1.90 20.20 14.11
N PHE A 749 -0.63 20.20 14.57
CA PHE A 749 -0.04 21.29 15.32
C PHE A 749 1.39 21.61 14.85
#